data_9af0afb5e36ec150770e552ef3dfa032
#
_entry.id   9af0afb5e36ec150770e552ef3dfa032
#
_cell.length_a   1.000
_cell.length_b   1.000
_cell.length_c   1.000
_cell.angle_alpha   90.00
_cell.angle_beta   90.00
_cell.angle_gamma   90.00
#
_symmetry.space_group_name_H-M   'P 1'
#
loop_
_entity.id
_entity.type
_entity.pdbx_description
1 polymer ?
#
loop_
_entity_poly.entity_id
_entity_poly.type
_entity_poly.pdbx_seq_one_letter_code
_entity_poly.pdbx_strand_id
1 'polypeptide(L)'
;MRLVWPIIVMAACSGDPEPEPPTWNGEGDACLSCHTGIEAVHGPPVDALDCSACHGGDDTALNKEGAHVPVPENWAEIRGDGLPFAPDGYIKDFAPDQLDQLPVDYVRFVNPGDVRAMDRSCGAEGCHPAKVETVRRSIMTTNAGHYMPTLNLAGLQGTLAIYGSTTLVDPECEQDDPIEGSVCELTPLAPPPREDFDQALADGDADALEEIAYEHYLSKSCDTCHAAGYGDNNAPHKYRSTGCTSCHMVYDTNGFYLGDDPSIPSSTPSFPARHEITTNIPTEQCATCHFQGGRIGLLYRGIREAGFSGQLPENAEAWSPGAYGKADPYFYLSDEDTTNFVDETPPDIHFNAGMQCGDCHVGSDVHGDGRIYSTSKQQVDLTCEDCHGTVREPIAADGEGVFRTSSGRPLPQLRLVGSNVVLRGLDGKDHDVTQVAPLVAEAEPGSPLHRSMGIDDDGFSHTDALTCDTCHTSYNQHCIGCHVSMDVRFQQRDAQTGLLSDGLVRGSRETYSLDAVLLGTAPDGRVQTVIASQQVQMAIKDDDGELVLGQSGPEGERDRGVFREVPESTANNGFHVFFQHTTIRVPTNTRPCSTCHPATDSPEEIARVRGVYGFGTGEFMLPGPDGQVVDALQFLDEDGNPLTTWVHEGTGPVPADRRNRALQVFLDEEAP
;
A
#
# COMPACT_ATOMS: atom_id res chain seq x y z
N MET A 1 26.51 -26.61 2.57
CA MET A 1 26.50 -27.43 3.80
C MET A 1 25.01 -27.43 4.20
N ARG A 2 24.30 -28.46 3.76
CA ARG A 2 22.83 -28.55 3.98
C ARG A 2 22.59 -28.81 5.46
N LEU A 3 22.05 -27.84 6.18
CA LEU A 3 21.48 -28.08 7.51
C LEU A 3 20.13 -28.80 7.30
N VAL A 4 20.16 -30.08 7.57
CA VAL A 4 18.94 -30.88 7.72
C VAL A 4 18.42 -30.56 9.12
N TRP A 5 17.36 -29.80 9.19
CA TRP A 5 16.58 -29.63 10.41
C TRP A 5 15.69 -30.86 10.57
N PRO A 6 15.60 -31.43 11.78
CA PRO A 6 14.71 -32.56 12.00
C PRO A 6 13.27 -32.10 11.84
N ILE A 7 12.51 -32.86 11.04
CA ILE A 7 11.06 -32.80 11.00
C ILE A 7 10.58 -33.19 12.41
N ILE A 8 10.19 -32.20 13.20
CA ILE A 8 9.42 -32.45 14.40
C ILE A 8 7.99 -32.73 13.93
N VAL A 9 7.69 -33.99 13.74
CA VAL A 9 6.32 -34.46 13.64
C VAL A 9 5.63 -34.02 14.93
N MET A 10 4.68 -33.12 14.82
CA MET A 10 3.85 -32.76 15.95
C MET A 10 3.07 -33.97 16.42
N ALA A 11 3.57 -34.63 17.43
CA ALA A 11 2.76 -35.40 18.33
C ALA A 11 2.03 -34.41 19.27
N ALA A 12 1.03 -33.74 18.75
CA ALA A 12 -0.01 -33.26 19.62
C ALA A 12 -0.69 -34.50 20.21
N CYS A 13 -0.51 -34.72 21.49
CA CYS A 13 -1.07 -35.84 22.27
C CYS A 13 -0.48 -37.22 21.98
N SER A 14 0.79 -37.45 22.36
CA SER A 14 1.29 -38.81 22.52
C SER A 14 2.30 -38.88 23.65
N GLY A 15 1.93 -39.46 24.77
CA GLY A 15 2.85 -39.92 25.79
C GLY A 15 2.44 -39.79 27.25
N ASP A 16 1.55 -38.92 27.60
CA ASP A 16 0.88 -38.89 28.89
C ASP A 16 -0.46 -39.63 28.79
N PRO A 17 -0.95 -40.23 29.86
CA PRO A 17 -2.31 -40.82 29.85
C PRO A 17 -3.25 -39.73 29.33
N GLU A 18 -4.03 -40.06 28.29
CA GLU A 18 -5.03 -39.16 27.73
C GLU A 18 -5.79 -38.51 28.89
N PRO A 19 -5.80 -37.17 28.99
CA PRO A 19 -6.64 -36.52 29.97
C PRO A 19 -8.07 -37.00 29.74
N GLU A 20 -8.78 -37.28 30.82
CA GLU A 20 -10.20 -37.64 30.71
C GLU A 20 -10.89 -36.58 29.82
N PRO A 21 -11.70 -37.02 28.85
CA PRO A 21 -12.36 -36.07 27.95
C PRO A 21 -13.11 -35.02 28.78
N PRO A 22 -13.02 -33.75 28.43
CA PRO A 22 -13.67 -32.68 29.14
C PRO A 22 -15.17 -32.98 29.26
N THR A 23 -15.73 -32.84 30.46
CA THR A 23 -17.16 -33.07 30.73
C THR A 23 -17.89 -31.75 30.48
N TRP A 24 -18.45 -31.58 29.28
CA TRP A 24 -19.40 -30.50 29.01
C TRP A 24 -20.70 -30.72 29.78
N ASN A 25 -21.21 -29.70 30.43
CA ASN A 25 -22.43 -29.77 31.23
C ASN A 25 -23.72 -29.56 30.41
N GLY A 26 -23.61 -29.36 29.08
CA GLY A 26 -24.74 -29.11 28.18
C GLY A 26 -25.19 -27.64 28.15
N GLU A 27 -24.43 -26.75 28.74
CA GLU A 27 -24.66 -25.30 28.68
C GLU A 27 -23.48 -24.60 27.99
N GLY A 28 -23.78 -23.74 26.99
CA GLY A 28 -22.79 -22.98 26.24
C GLY A 28 -22.13 -23.79 25.12
N ASP A 29 -21.06 -23.20 24.54
CA ASP A 29 -20.31 -23.75 23.42
C ASP A 29 -19.31 -24.83 23.89
N ALA A 30 -19.46 -26.05 23.37
CA ALA A 30 -18.59 -27.18 23.72
C ALA A 30 -17.15 -26.99 23.29
N CYS A 31 -16.87 -26.12 22.29
CA CYS A 31 -15.53 -25.79 21.83
C CYS A 31 -14.66 -25.26 22.98
N LEU A 32 -15.25 -24.48 23.89
CA LEU A 32 -14.56 -23.92 25.07
C LEU A 32 -14.10 -24.97 26.08
N SER A 33 -14.57 -26.24 25.96
CA SER A 33 -14.06 -27.33 26.77
C SER A 33 -12.62 -27.73 26.43
N CYS A 34 -12.20 -27.49 25.19
CA CYS A 34 -10.84 -27.72 24.71
C CYS A 34 -10.06 -26.40 24.50
N HIS A 35 -10.72 -25.40 23.97
CA HIS A 35 -10.15 -24.04 23.76
C HIS A 35 -10.28 -23.19 25.03
N THR A 36 -9.72 -23.72 26.12
CA THR A 36 -9.80 -23.08 27.44
C THR A 36 -8.90 -21.84 27.48
N GLY A 37 -9.47 -20.68 27.79
CA GLY A 37 -8.72 -19.43 27.87
C GLY A 37 -8.62 -18.68 26.54
N ILE A 38 -9.28 -19.16 25.49
CA ILE A 38 -9.36 -18.38 24.24
C ILE A 38 -10.11 -17.08 24.48
N GLU A 39 -9.63 -16.01 23.86
CA GLU A 39 -10.23 -14.70 24.01
C GLU A 39 -11.59 -14.61 23.28
N ALA A 40 -12.52 -13.83 23.85
CA ALA A 40 -13.76 -13.48 23.17
C ALA A 40 -13.47 -12.64 21.92
N VAL A 41 -13.90 -13.13 20.77
CA VAL A 41 -13.56 -12.56 19.47
C VAL A 41 -14.24 -11.20 19.22
N HIS A 42 -15.45 -11.01 19.75
CA HIS A 42 -16.21 -9.77 19.67
C HIS A 42 -16.47 -9.16 21.05
N GLY A 43 -16.44 -7.83 21.13
CA GLY A 43 -16.91 -7.09 22.31
C GLY A 43 -18.43 -6.93 22.35
N PRO A 44 -18.97 -6.36 23.46
CA PRO A 44 -20.39 -6.10 23.61
C PRO A 44 -20.99 -5.31 22.42
N PRO A 45 -22.25 -5.61 22.01
CA PRO A 45 -23.24 -6.50 22.64
C PRO A 45 -23.21 -7.96 22.14
N VAL A 46 -22.18 -8.38 21.43
CA VAL A 46 -22.10 -9.68 20.73
C VAL A 46 -21.12 -10.66 21.42
N ASP A 47 -20.88 -10.52 22.69
CA ASP A 47 -19.94 -11.34 23.48
C ASP A 47 -20.34 -12.81 23.58
N ALA A 48 -21.54 -13.18 23.13
CA ALA A 48 -22.14 -14.51 23.26
C ALA A 48 -22.35 -15.21 21.91
N LEU A 49 -21.51 -14.91 20.90
CA LEU A 49 -21.53 -15.66 19.65
C LEU A 49 -20.91 -17.05 19.87
N ASP A 50 -21.63 -18.07 19.43
CA ASP A 50 -21.08 -19.43 19.37
C ASP A 50 -19.94 -19.48 18.37
N CYS A 51 -18.88 -20.24 18.66
CA CYS A 51 -17.71 -20.35 17.77
C CYS A 51 -18.11 -20.81 16.36
N SER A 52 -19.11 -21.71 16.28
CA SER A 52 -19.65 -22.21 15.04
C SER A 52 -20.29 -21.14 14.15
N ALA A 53 -20.73 -20.01 14.72
CA ALA A 53 -21.29 -18.90 13.95
C ALA A 53 -20.24 -18.29 12.99
N CYS A 54 -18.97 -18.24 13.38
CA CYS A 54 -17.87 -17.82 12.54
C CYS A 54 -17.19 -19.01 11.86
N HIS A 55 -16.75 -20.00 12.62
CA HIS A 55 -15.90 -21.10 12.14
C HIS A 55 -16.68 -22.27 11.52
N GLY A 56 -17.98 -22.39 11.73
CA GLY A 56 -18.68 -23.63 11.41
C GLY A 56 -18.27 -24.77 12.37
N GLY A 57 -18.41 -26.01 11.92
CA GLY A 57 -18.19 -27.16 12.79
C GLY A 57 -19.41 -27.49 13.65
N ASP A 58 -19.22 -28.31 14.67
CA ASP A 58 -20.26 -28.73 15.62
C ASP A 58 -19.89 -28.32 17.05
N ASP A 59 -20.51 -27.24 17.52
CA ASP A 59 -20.30 -26.66 18.84
C ASP A 59 -20.92 -27.45 19.99
N THR A 60 -21.52 -28.61 19.70
CA THR A 60 -22.06 -29.55 20.66
C THR A 60 -21.20 -30.80 20.85
N ALA A 61 -20.23 -31.03 19.97
CA ALA A 61 -19.37 -32.21 20.01
C ALA A 61 -18.22 -32.03 21.03
N LEU A 62 -17.91 -33.10 21.75
CA LEU A 62 -16.92 -33.11 22.84
C LEU A 62 -15.57 -33.72 22.45
N ASN A 63 -15.33 -33.93 21.18
CA ASN A 63 -14.05 -34.43 20.66
C ASN A 63 -13.68 -33.71 19.36
N LYS A 64 -12.38 -33.68 19.05
CA LYS A 64 -11.83 -32.96 17.91
C LYS A 64 -12.44 -33.40 16.59
N GLU A 65 -12.61 -34.70 16.39
CA GLU A 65 -13.11 -35.24 15.12
C GLU A 65 -14.59 -34.85 14.87
N GLY A 66 -15.39 -34.76 15.94
CA GLY A 66 -16.78 -34.34 15.81
C GLY A 66 -16.99 -32.85 15.75
N ALA A 67 -16.18 -32.07 16.47
CA ALA A 67 -16.33 -30.63 16.58
C ALA A 67 -15.74 -29.89 15.35
N HIS A 68 -14.63 -30.37 14.82
CA HIS A 68 -13.93 -29.70 13.73
C HIS A 68 -14.47 -30.10 12.36
N VAL A 69 -14.44 -29.17 11.41
CA VAL A 69 -14.61 -29.48 10.00
C VAL A 69 -13.45 -30.37 9.56
N PRO A 70 -13.71 -31.56 8.99
CA PRO A 70 -12.64 -32.48 8.62
C PRO A 70 -11.73 -31.91 7.55
N VAL A 71 -10.44 -32.23 7.66
CA VAL A 71 -9.46 -31.94 6.62
C VAL A 71 -9.90 -32.66 5.34
N PRO A 72 -9.91 -31.98 4.17
CA PRO A 72 -10.30 -32.60 2.89
C PRO A 72 -9.47 -33.84 2.57
N GLU A 73 -10.10 -34.88 1.99
CA GLU A 73 -9.41 -36.13 1.65
C GLU A 73 -8.26 -35.94 0.67
N ASN A 74 -8.39 -34.98 -0.24
CA ASN A 74 -7.37 -34.64 -1.24
C ASN A 74 -6.34 -33.58 -0.74
N TRP A 75 -6.28 -33.35 0.57
CA TRP A 75 -5.40 -32.33 1.18
C TRP A 75 -3.95 -32.45 0.73
N ALA A 76 -3.38 -33.65 0.75
CA ALA A 76 -1.99 -33.88 0.35
C ALA A 76 -1.75 -33.59 -1.14
N GLU A 77 -2.77 -33.84 -1.98
CA GLU A 77 -2.73 -33.57 -3.42
C GLU A 77 -2.81 -32.05 -3.68
N ILE A 78 -3.76 -31.37 -3.03
CA ILE A 78 -3.91 -29.91 -3.12
C ILE A 78 -2.65 -29.21 -2.62
N ARG A 79 -2.07 -29.68 -1.52
CA ARG A 79 -0.89 -29.09 -0.90
C ARG A 79 0.38 -29.21 -1.75
N GLY A 80 0.52 -30.30 -2.51
CA GLY A 80 1.73 -30.57 -3.29
C GLY A 80 3.00 -30.75 -2.45
N ASP A 81 4.10 -31.10 -3.11
CA ASP A 81 5.39 -31.44 -2.49
C ASP A 81 6.29 -30.22 -2.21
N GLY A 82 5.81 -29.07 -1.88
CA GLY A 82 6.71 -27.94 -1.88
C GLY A 82 6.47 -26.82 -0.86
N LEU A 83 5.51 -26.95 0.01
CA LEU A 83 5.15 -25.86 0.94
C LEU A 83 5.84 -26.01 2.31
N PRO A 84 6.93 -25.28 2.59
CA PRO A 84 7.75 -25.57 3.75
C PRO A 84 7.19 -25.11 5.09
N PHE A 85 6.11 -24.31 5.13
CA PHE A 85 5.77 -23.55 6.33
C PHE A 85 4.31 -23.61 6.80
N ALA A 86 3.45 -24.40 6.17
CA ALA A 86 2.11 -24.51 6.66
C ALA A 86 2.03 -25.51 7.82
N PRO A 87 1.61 -25.11 9.02
CA PRO A 87 1.00 -26.06 9.93
C PRO A 87 -0.13 -26.78 9.21
N ASP A 88 -0.30 -28.09 9.46
CA ASP A 88 -1.40 -28.84 8.88
C ASP A 88 -2.71 -28.08 9.12
N GLY A 89 -3.38 -27.68 8.06
CA GLY A 89 -4.64 -26.96 8.15
C GLY A 89 -4.60 -25.44 7.91
N TYR A 90 -3.45 -24.84 7.64
CA TYR A 90 -3.39 -23.38 7.45
C TYR A 90 -3.62 -22.99 6.00
N ILE A 91 -4.78 -22.42 5.70
CA ILE A 91 -5.22 -22.13 4.32
C ILE A 91 -4.53 -20.94 3.66
N LYS A 92 -3.82 -20.08 4.39
CA LYS A 92 -3.05 -18.98 3.79
C LYS A 92 -1.91 -19.44 2.87
N ASP A 93 -1.55 -20.71 2.96
CA ASP A 93 -0.51 -21.31 2.14
C ASP A 93 -1.08 -21.99 0.87
N PHE A 94 -2.38 -21.86 0.64
CA PHE A 94 -3.06 -22.36 -0.52
C PHE A 94 -3.39 -21.26 -1.52
N ALA A 95 -3.33 -21.65 -2.76
CA ALA A 95 -3.74 -20.89 -3.90
C ALA A 95 -5.23 -20.60 -3.95
N PRO A 96 -5.69 -19.54 -4.62
CA PRO A 96 -7.08 -19.45 -5.04
C PRO A 96 -7.56 -20.71 -5.76
N ASP A 97 -6.84 -21.23 -6.75
CA ASP A 97 -7.22 -22.48 -7.45
C ASP A 97 -7.22 -23.70 -6.53
N GLN A 98 -6.28 -23.77 -5.60
CA GLN A 98 -6.28 -24.80 -4.58
C GLN A 98 -7.39 -24.58 -3.56
N LEU A 99 -7.64 -23.34 -3.18
CA LEU A 99 -8.73 -22.96 -2.29
C LEU A 99 -10.09 -23.13 -2.95
N ASP A 100 -10.19 -22.95 -4.26
CA ASP A 100 -11.38 -23.32 -5.03
C ASP A 100 -11.64 -24.83 -5.03
N GLN A 101 -10.60 -25.63 -4.86
CA GLN A 101 -10.69 -27.06 -4.65
C GLN A 101 -11.00 -27.44 -3.19
N LEU A 102 -10.78 -26.53 -2.24
CA LEU A 102 -11.13 -26.75 -0.84
C LEU A 102 -12.63 -26.47 -0.63
N PRO A 103 -13.33 -27.32 0.13
CA PRO A 103 -14.66 -26.99 0.58
C PRO A 103 -14.67 -25.68 1.34
N VAL A 104 -15.55 -24.77 0.96
CA VAL A 104 -15.65 -23.45 1.60
C VAL A 104 -15.88 -23.54 3.12
N ASP A 105 -16.50 -24.60 3.58
CA ASP A 105 -16.69 -24.85 5.01
C ASP A 105 -15.36 -25.10 5.73
N TYR A 106 -14.41 -25.76 5.07
CA TYR A 106 -13.07 -25.93 5.61
C TYR A 106 -12.29 -24.61 5.64
N VAL A 107 -12.38 -23.82 4.56
CA VAL A 107 -11.79 -22.46 4.51
C VAL A 107 -12.34 -21.59 5.63
N ARG A 108 -13.68 -21.59 5.82
CA ARG A 108 -14.37 -20.90 6.90
C ARG A 108 -13.90 -21.36 8.28
N PHE A 109 -13.72 -22.66 8.44
CA PHE A 109 -13.29 -23.22 9.72
C PHE A 109 -11.91 -22.71 10.13
N VAL A 110 -10.97 -22.67 9.21
CA VAL A 110 -9.59 -22.24 9.48
C VAL A 110 -9.47 -20.72 9.57
N ASN A 111 -10.09 -19.99 8.63
CA ASN A 111 -10.09 -18.53 8.60
C ASN A 111 -11.46 -17.99 8.15
N PRO A 112 -12.36 -17.71 9.07
CA PRO A 112 -13.68 -17.19 8.74
C PRO A 112 -13.65 -15.80 8.06
N GLY A 113 -12.56 -15.06 8.18
CA GLY A 113 -12.38 -13.75 7.54
C GLY A 113 -11.90 -13.82 6.10
N ASP A 114 -11.51 -15.00 5.59
CA ASP A 114 -11.03 -15.16 4.21
C ASP A 114 -12.10 -14.72 3.20
N VAL A 115 -11.65 -14.07 2.11
CA VAL A 115 -12.55 -13.51 1.08
C VAL A 115 -13.48 -14.53 0.44
N ARG A 116 -13.12 -15.84 0.46
CA ARG A 116 -13.92 -16.93 -0.08
C ARG A 116 -14.98 -17.45 0.91
N ALA A 117 -14.77 -17.25 2.20
CA ALA A 117 -15.65 -17.71 3.27
C ALA A 117 -16.45 -16.61 3.94
N MET A 118 -16.05 -15.36 3.78
CA MET A 118 -16.59 -14.22 4.55
C MET A 118 -18.09 -14.03 4.39
N ASP A 119 -18.70 -14.48 3.29
CA ASP A 119 -20.17 -14.42 3.12
C ASP A 119 -20.92 -15.30 4.14
N ARG A 120 -20.28 -16.36 4.62
CA ARG A 120 -20.86 -17.33 5.59
C ARG A 120 -20.47 -17.05 7.03
N SER A 121 -19.70 -16.00 7.27
CA SER A 121 -19.16 -15.61 8.58
C SER A 121 -19.39 -14.12 8.81
N CYS A 122 -18.40 -13.27 8.55
CA CYS A 122 -18.48 -11.80 8.75
C CYS A 122 -19.65 -11.17 7.97
N GLY A 123 -19.98 -11.68 6.79
CA GLY A 123 -21.07 -11.22 5.91
C GLY A 123 -22.39 -11.94 6.08
N ALA A 124 -22.51 -12.85 7.07
CA ALA A 124 -23.76 -13.54 7.33
C ALA A 124 -24.91 -12.55 7.68
N GLU A 125 -26.14 -12.99 7.46
CA GLU A 125 -27.33 -12.18 7.78
C GLU A 125 -27.32 -11.76 9.28
N GLY A 126 -27.51 -10.47 9.50
CA GLY A 126 -27.44 -9.89 10.86
C GLY A 126 -26.05 -9.46 11.31
N CYS A 127 -24.99 -9.72 10.51
CA CYS A 127 -23.61 -9.31 10.78
C CYS A 127 -23.21 -8.11 9.89
N HIS A 128 -22.29 -8.28 8.94
CA HIS A 128 -21.70 -7.21 8.14
C HIS A 128 -21.83 -7.41 6.60
N PRO A 129 -22.99 -7.84 6.05
CA PRO A 129 -23.10 -8.17 4.63
C PRO A 129 -22.74 -7.00 3.70
N ALA A 130 -23.17 -5.78 4.04
CA ALA A 130 -22.84 -4.59 3.27
C ALA A 130 -21.33 -4.28 3.24
N LYS A 131 -20.61 -4.57 4.34
CA LYS A 131 -19.15 -4.37 4.39
C LYS A 131 -18.40 -5.43 3.58
N VAL A 132 -18.87 -6.66 3.61
CA VAL A 132 -18.31 -7.73 2.78
C VAL A 132 -18.45 -7.40 1.30
N GLU A 133 -19.59 -6.88 0.90
CA GLU A 133 -19.85 -6.50 -0.48
C GLU A 133 -18.93 -5.36 -0.97
N THR A 134 -18.73 -4.34 -0.13
CA THR A 134 -17.85 -3.22 -0.51
C THR A 134 -16.37 -3.60 -0.46
N VAL A 135 -15.92 -4.31 0.58
CA VAL A 135 -14.50 -4.66 0.72
C VAL A 135 -14.00 -5.58 -0.38
N ARG A 136 -14.86 -6.44 -0.92
CA ARG A 136 -14.52 -7.32 -2.04
C ARG A 136 -14.09 -6.55 -3.28
N ARG A 137 -14.68 -5.36 -3.51
CA ARG A 137 -14.39 -4.47 -4.63
C ARG A 137 -13.38 -3.38 -4.31
N SER A 138 -13.03 -3.25 -3.03
CA SER A 138 -12.02 -2.28 -2.60
C SER A 138 -10.67 -2.56 -3.23
N ILE A 139 -9.93 -1.49 -3.51
CA ILE A 139 -8.55 -1.57 -4.01
C ILE A 139 -7.62 -2.31 -3.06
N MET A 140 -7.97 -2.39 -1.76
CA MET A 140 -7.27 -3.20 -0.76
C MET A 140 -7.38 -4.71 -1.03
N THR A 141 -8.40 -5.14 -1.79
CA THR A 141 -8.67 -6.53 -2.12
C THR A 141 -8.35 -6.84 -3.58
N THR A 142 -8.59 -5.88 -4.50
CA THR A 142 -8.53 -6.13 -5.94
C THR A 142 -7.14 -6.11 -6.54
N ASN A 143 -6.16 -5.45 -5.93
CA ASN A 143 -4.81 -5.21 -6.46
C ASN A 143 -4.73 -4.35 -7.74
N ALA A 144 -5.84 -3.86 -8.25
CA ALA A 144 -5.90 -3.08 -9.48
C ALA A 144 -4.94 -1.86 -9.46
N GLY A 145 -4.81 -1.20 -8.29
CA GLY A 145 -3.94 -0.04 -8.10
C GLY A 145 -2.43 -0.32 -8.16
N HIS A 146 -2.01 -1.59 -8.21
CA HIS A 146 -0.63 -1.98 -8.50
C HIS A 146 -0.44 -2.44 -9.93
N TYR A 147 -1.39 -3.17 -10.47
CA TYR A 147 -1.30 -3.71 -11.82
C TYR A 147 -1.38 -2.60 -12.86
N MET A 148 -2.41 -1.74 -12.77
CA MET A 148 -2.64 -0.72 -13.76
C MET A 148 -1.44 0.22 -13.95
N PRO A 149 -0.87 0.87 -12.92
CA PRO A 149 0.25 1.79 -13.13
C PRO A 149 1.48 1.10 -13.71
N THR A 150 1.78 -0.11 -13.26
CA THR A 150 2.96 -0.85 -13.72
C THR A 150 2.84 -1.24 -15.19
N LEU A 151 1.69 -1.78 -15.59
CA LEU A 151 1.43 -2.15 -16.98
C LEU A 151 1.25 -0.93 -17.89
N ASN A 152 0.71 0.16 -17.38
CA ASN A 152 0.59 1.41 -18.12
C ASN A 152 1.96 2.00 -18.47
N LEU A 153 2.89 2.05 -17.50
CA LEU A 153 4.27 2.48 -17.76
C LEU A 153 4.99 1.59 -18.77
N ALA A 154 4.66 0.31 -18.81
CA ALA A 154 5.18 -0.63 -19.79
C ALA A 154 4.47 -0.57 -21.14
N GLY A 155 3.43 0.26 -21.29
CA GLY A 155 2.64 0.35 -22.52
C GLY A 155 1.76 -0.84 -22.80
N LEU A 156 1.49 -1.68 -21.77
CA LEU A 156 0.70 -2.90 -21.88
C LEU A 156 -0.80 -2.66 -21.66
N GLN A 157 -1.16 -1.54 -21.04
CA GLN A 157 -2.57 -1.12 -20.88
C GLN A 157 -2.70 0.40 -20.75
N GLY A 158 -3.94 0.90 -20.86
CA GLY A 158 -4.28 2.31 -20.60
C GLY A 158 -4.36 2.62 -19.10
N THR A 159 -4.94 3.79 -18.77
CA THR A 159 -5.07 4.32 -17.40
C THR A 159 -6.24 3.74 -16.60
N LEU A 160 -7.06 2.88 -17.21
CA LEU A 160 -8.12 2.14 -16.53
C LEU A 160 -7.68 0.71 -16.27
N ALA A 161 -8.00 0.19 -15.10
CA ALA A 161 -7.65 -1.16 -14.70
C ALA A 161 -8.40 -2.22 -15.55
N ILE A 162 -7.68 -3.27 -15.94
CA ILE A 162 -8.21 -4.44 -16.60
C ILE A 162 -8.07 -5.65 -15.66
N TYR A 163 -6.98 -5.68 -14.91
CA TYR A 163 -6.60 -6.82 -14.09
C TYR A 163 -6.80 -6.58 -12.61
N GLY A 164 -7.15 -7.66 -11.93
CA GLY A 164 -7.26 -7.74 -10.48
C GLY A 164 -6.87 -9.12 -9.96
N SER A 165 -6.97 -9.31 -8.65
CA SER A 165 -6.65 -10.58 -8.00
C SER A 165 -7.71 -11.68 -8.25
N THR A 166 -8.93 -11.30 -8.62
CA THR A 166 -10.03 -12.23 -8.92
C THR A 166 -10.91 -11.65 -10.01
N THR A 167 -11.74 -12.49 -10.64
CA THR A 167 -12.82 -11.99 -11.49
C THR A 167 -13.82 -11.21 -10.62
N LEU A 168 -14.04 -9.96 -10.98
CA LEU A 168 -15.02 -9.09 -10.33
C LEU A 168 -15.88 -8.42 -11.39
N VAL A 169 -17.16 -8.31 -11.09
CA VAL A 169 -18.10 -7.54 -11.91
C VAL A 169 -18.88 -6.63 -10.98
N ASP A 170 -18.96 -5.36 -11.33
CA ASP A 170 -19.84 -4.41 -10.66
C ASP A 170 -21.18 -4.39 -11.41
N PRO A 171 -22.25 -4.98 -10.85
CA PRO A 171 -23.54 -5.05 -11.51
C PRO A 171 -24.27 -3.71 -11.60
N GLU A 172 -23.83 -2.72 -10.85
CA GLU A 172 -24.41 -1.36 -10.84
C GLU A 172 -23.63 -0.41 -11.74
N CYS A 173 -22.53 -0.87 -12.34
CA CYS A 173 -21.71 -0.04 -13.21
C CYS A 173 -22.40 0.18 -14.56
N GLU A 174 -22.58 1.45 -14.91
CA GLU A 174 -23.09 1.87 -16.22
C GLU A 174 -21.89 2.26 -17.10
N GLN A 175 -21.64 1.48 -18.16
CA GLN A 175 -20.50 1.70 -19.07
C GLN A 175 -20.57 3.04 -19.82
N ASP A 176 -21.78 3.61 -19.95
CA ASP A 176 -22.02 4.85 -20.68
C ASP A 176 -21.84 6.11 -19.83
N ASP A 177 -21.77 5.98 -18.50
CA ASP A 177 -21.52 7.09 -17.56
C ASP A 177 -20.67 6.60 -16.37
N PRO A 178 -19.44 6.14 -16.63
CA PRO A 178 -18.57 5.65 -15.58
C PRO A 178 -18.10 6.81 -14.69
N ILE A 179 -18.10 6.60 -13.38
CA ILE A 179 -17.41 7.49 -12.47
C ILE A 179 -15.92 7.44 -12.79
N GLU A 180 -15.28 8.60 -12.85
CA GLU A 180 -13.87 8.73 -13.22
C GLU A 180 -12.99 7.74 -12.45
N GLY A 181 -12.21 6.95 -13.19
CA GLY A 181 -11.33 5.90 -12.67
C GLY A 181 -12.01 4.63 -12.20
N SER A 182 -13.35 4.51 -12.25
CA SER A 182 -14.04 3.26 -11.99
C SER A 182 -14.10 2.37 -13.24
N VAL A 183 -14.17 1.06 -13.01
CA VAL A 183 -14.32 0.04 -14.06
C VAL A 183 -15.43 -0.95 -13.70
N CYS A 184 -16.08 -1.50 -14.71
CA CYS A 184 -17.18 -2.43 -14.49
C CYS A 184 -16.74 -3.87 -14.22
N GLU A 185 -15.53 -4.24 -14.63
CA GLU A 185 -15.04 -5.61 -14.56
C GLU A 185 -13.52 -5.63 -14.37
N LEU A 186 -13.04 -6.61 -13.61
CA LEU A 186 -11.64 -7.01 -13.54
C LEU A 186 -11.51 -8.49 -13.86
N THR A 187 -10.44 -8.85 -14.58
CA THR A 187 -10.02 -10.22 -14.81
C THR A 187 -8.79 -10.56 -13.97
N PRO A 188 -8.60 -11.83 -13.54
CA PRO A 188 -7.39 -12.22 -12.84
C PRO A 188 -6.16 -12.06 -13.73
N LEU A 189 -5.08 -11.54 -13.16
CA LEU A 189 -3.76 -11.59 -13.80
C LEU A 189 -3.11 -12.92 -13.42
N ALA A 190 -3.39 -13.96 -14.20
CA ALA A 190 -2.78 -15.26 -13.98
C ALA A 190 -1.40 -15.35 -14.63
N PRO A 191 -0.38 -15.92 -13.95
CA PRO A 191 0.92 -16.09 -14.57
C PRO A 191 0.80 -16.98 -15.82
N PRO A 192 1.46 -16.60 -16.93
CA PRO A 192 1.41 -17.37 -18.16
C PRO A 192 1.97 -18.78 -17.95
N PRO A 193 1.42 -19.78 -18.64
CA PRO A 193 1.95 -21.12 -18.59
C PRO A 193 3.37 -21.17 -19.20
N ARG A 194 4.16 -22.14 -18.79
CA ARG A 194 5.54 -22.31 -19.25
C ARG A 194 5.66 -22.43 -20.76
N GLU A 195 4.67 -23.04 -21.40
CA GLU A 195 4.63 -23.25 -22.86
C GLU A 195 4.65 -21.91 -23.61
N ASP A 196 4.06 -20.87 -23.10
CA ASP A 196 4.06 -19.54 -23.72
C ASP A 196 5.47 -18.92 -23.68
N PHE A 197 6.18 -19.09 -22.58
CA PHE A 197 7.58 -18.68 -22.49
C PHE A 197 8.47 -19.43 -23.48
N ASP A 198 8.34 -20.76 -23.55
CA ASP A 198 9.13 -21.59 -24.45
C ASP A 198 8.85 -21.24 -25.92
N GLN A 199 7.60 -20.90 -26.25
CA GLN A 199 7.21 -20.44 -27.58
C GLN A 199 7.81 -19.09 -27.92
N ALA A 200 7.68 -18.10 -27.02
CA ALA A 200 8.26 -16.77 -27.20
C ALA A 200 9.79 -16.83 -27.37
N LEU A 201 10.46 -17.66 -26.59
CA LEU A 201 11.89 -17.89 -26.70
C LEU A 201 12.27 -18.52 -28.05
N ALA A 202 11.51 -19.52 -28.50
CA ALA A 202 11.76 -20.20 -29.78
C ALA A 202 11.55 -19.26 -30.98
N ASP A 203 10.60 -18.37 -30.89
CA ASP A 203 10.29 -17.37 -31.92
C ASP A 203 11.25 -16.15 -31.88
N GLY A 204 12.01 -15.99 -30.81
CA GLY A 204 12.85 -14.81 -30.56
C GLY A 204 12.04 -13.56 -30.31
N ASP A 205 10.84 -13.70 -29.78
CA ASP A 205 9.90 -12.62 -29.50
C ASP A 205 10.21 -11.98 -28.14
N ALA A 206 11.04 -10.93 -28.16
CA ALA A 206 11.44 -10.21 -26.95
C ALA A 206 10.25 -9.52 -26.26
N ASP A 207 9.30 -9.00 -27.03
CA ASP A 207 8.12 -8.33 -26.50
C ASP A 207 7.23 -9.29 -25.69
N ALA A 208 7.00 -10.50 -26.22
CA ALA A 208 6.25 -11.54 -25.53
C ALA A 208 6.99 -12.02 -24.26
N LEU A 209 8.32 -12.17 -24.31
CA LEU A 209 9.12 -12.52 -23.14
C LEU A 209 9.03 -11.45 -22.03
N GLU A 210 9.05 -10.17 -22.40
CA GLU A 210 8.89 -9.08 -21.44
C GLU A 210 7.49 -9.07 -20.82
N GLU A 211 6.43 -9.23 -21.62
CA GLU A 211 5.05 -9.30 -21.13
C GLU A 211 4.87 -10.42 -20.11
N ILE A 212 5.33 -11.62 -20.44
CA ILE A 212 5.35 -12.78 -19.53
C ILE A 212 6.09 -12.44 -18.22
N ALA A 213 7.25 -11.79 -18.31
CA ALA A 213 8.02 -11.42 -17.12
C ALA A 213 7.30 -10.37 -16.25
N TYR A 214 6.58 -9.42 -16.85
CA TYR A 214 5.75 -8.46 -16.12
C TYR A 214 4.62 -9.16 -15.36
N GLU A 215 3.91 -10.09 -15.98
CA GLU A 215 2.83 -10.84 -15.34
C GLU A 215 3.35 -11.68 -14.17
N HIS A 216 4.47 -12.39 -14.35
CA HIS A 216 5.12 -13.11 -13.25
C HIS A 216 5.61 -12.17 -12.13
N TYR A 217 6.14 -10.98 -12.47
CA TYR A 217 6.57 -10.02 -11.47
C TYR A 217 5.41 -9.52 -10.62
N LEU A 218 4.32 -9.16 -11.25
CA LEU A 218 3.15 -8.63 -10.56
C LEU A 218 2.52 -9.68 -9.65
N SER A 219 2.26 -10.88 -10.17
CA SER A 219 1.62 -11.95 -9.43
C SER A 219 2.48 -12.55 -8.31
N LYS A 220 3.82 -12.55 -8.46
CA LYS A 220 4.76 -13.12 -7.48
C LYS A 220 5.32 -12.12 -6.47
N SER A 221 5.27 -10.83 -6.75
CA SER A 221 5.89 -9.82 -5.90
C SER A 221 4.91 -8.80 -5.35
N CYS A 222 3.90 -8.39 -6.13
CA CYS A 222 2.98 -7.33 -5.72
C CYS A 222 1.78 -7.87 -4.95
N ASP A 223 1.30 -9.04 -5.25
CA ASP A 223 0.10 -9.63 -4.63
C ASP A 223 0.28 -10.04 -3.17
N THR A 224 1.50 -10.17 -2.69
CA THR A 224 1.77 -10.56 -1.29
C THR A 224 1.28 -9.57 -0.24
N CYS A 225 0.93 -8.33 -0.64
CA CYS A 225 0.46 -7.28 0.26
C CYS A 225 -1.07 -7.11 0.30
N HIS A 226 -1.83 -7.76 -0.59
CA HIS A 226 -3.28 -7.55 -0.67
C HIS A 226 -4.07 -8.40 0.31
N ALA A 227 -5.25 -7.89 0.71
CA ALA A 227 -6.11 -8.57 1.67
C ALA A 227 -6.58 -9.94 1.16
N ALA A 228 -6.82 -10.08 -0.16
CA ALA A 228 -7.18 -11.35 -0.78
C ALA A 228 -5.98 -12.27 -1.03
N GLY A 229 -4.79 -11.72 -1.12
CA GLY A 229 -3.57 -12.45 -1.42
C GLY A 229 -2.85 -12.99 -0.19
N TYR A 230 -1.88 -13.87 -0.44
CA TYR A 230 -1.07 -14.50 0.60
C TYR A 230 0.08 -13.58 1.00
N GLY A 231 0.21 -13.32 2.29
CA GLY A 231 1.39 -12.68 2.83
C GLY A 231 2.61 -13.60 2.77
N ASP A 232 3.80 -13.04 2.75
CA ASP A 232 5.04 -13.81 2.79
C ASP A 232 5.14 -14.69 4.06
N ASN A 233 4.67 -14.21 5.20
CA ASN A 233 4.65 -14.91 6.49
C ASN A 233 5.95 -15.66 6.85
N ASN A 234 7.07 -15.17 6.40
CA ASN A 234 8.37 -15.84 6.45
C ASN A 234 9.44 -15.05 7.22
N ALA A 235 9.08 -13.87 7.73
CA ALA A 235 10.00 -12.99 8.44
C ALA A 235 9.23 -12.13 9.47
N PRO A 236 9.90 -11.61 10.48
CA PRO A 236 9.30 -10.65 11.43
C PRO A 236 8.56 -9.51 10.70
N HIS A 237 7.44 -9.09 11.27
CA HIS A 237 6.53 -8.06 10.74
C HIS A 237 5.88 -8.35 9.37
N LYS A 238 6.02 -9.56 8.85
CA LYS A 238 5.35 -9.99 7.62
C LYS A 238 4.17 -10.93 7.88
N TYR A 239 3.87 -11.20 9.13
CA TYR A 239 2.80 -12.13 9.50
C TYR A 239 1.44 -11.44 9.41
N ARG A 240 0.52 -12.06 8.73
CA ARG A 240 -0.88 -11.66 8.61
C ARG A 240 -1.76 -12.80 8.11
N SER A 241 -3.03 -12.68 8.31
CA SER A 241 -4.05 -13.53 7.70
C SER A 241 -4.50 -12.99 6.33
N THR A 242 -5.58 -13.51 5.78
CA THR A 242 -6.24 -13.08 4.55
C THR A 242 -7.65 -12.57 4.82
N GLY A 243 -8.17 -11.72 3.92
CA GLY A 243 -9.50 -11.16 4.03
C GLY A 243 -9.66 -10.18 5.21
N CYS A 244 -10.80 -10.19 5.86
CA CYS A 244 -11.11 -9.27 6.97
C CYS A 244 -10.10 -9.39 8.12
N THR A 245 -9.66 -10.60 8.41
CA THR A 245 -8.71 -10.89 9.50
C THR A 245 -7.27 -10.45 9.18
N SER A 246 -6.95 -10.09 7.94
CA SER A 246 -5.64 -9.50 7.60
C SER A 246 -5.40 -8.16 8.30
N CYS A 247 -6.47 -7.43 8.60
CA CYS A 247 -6.44 -6.12 9.27
C CYS A 247 -7.02 -6.19 10.68
N HIS A 248 -8.18 -6.85 10.84
CA HIS A 248 -8.94 -6.84 12.08
C HIS A 248 -8.41 -7.79 13.15
N MET A 249 -7.54 -8.74 12.83
CA MET A 249 -6.80 -9.55 13.81
C MET A 249 -5.33 -9.13 13.80
N VAL A 250 -4.88 -8.63 14.95
CA VAL A 250 -3.52 -8.08 15.09
C VAL A 250 -2.52 -9.22 15.28
N TYR A 251 -1.41 -9.15 14.56
CA TYR A 251 -0.30 -10.09 14.66
C TYR A 251 0.85 -9.49 15.48
N ASP A 252 1.48 -10.30 16.31
CA ASP A 252 2.78 -9.98 16.92
C ASP A 252 3.88 -9.91 15.85
N THR A 253 4.96 -9.23 16.18
CA THR A 253 6.17 -9.11 15.35
C THR A 253 6.63 -10.43 14.74
N ASN A 254 6.58 -11.51 15.52
CA ASN A 254 7.04 -12.84 15.12
C ASN A 254 5.88 -13.78 14.73
N GLY A 255 4.66 -13.27 14.71
CA GLY A 255 3.46 -14.04 14.38
C GLY A 255 3.09 -15.10 15.40
N PHE A 256 3.50 -14.94 16.66
CA PHE A 256 3.18 -15.89 17.71
C PHE A 256 1.86 -15.56 18.41
N TYR A 257 1.13 -16.59 18.77
CA TYR A 257 -0.01 -16.46 19.66
C TYR A 257 0.48 -16.14 21.08
N LEU A 258 -0.06 -15.09 21.67
CA LEU A 258 0.28 -14.58 23.00
C LEU A 258 -0.86 -14.75 24.02
N GLY A 259 -1.96 -15.40 23.62
CA GLY A 259 -3.10 -15.68 24.48
C GLY A 259 -2.92 -16.93 25.32
N ASP A 260 -4.00 -17.30 26.01
CA ASP A 260 -3.99 -18.35 27.05
C ASP A 260 -4.57 -19.69 26.58
N ASP A 261 -4.98 -19.84 25.31
CA ASP A 261 -5.49 -21.12 24.78
C ASP A 261 -4.36 -22.14 24.59
N PRO A 262 -4.31 -23.22 25.33
CA PRO A 262 -3.24 -24.21 25.24
C PRO A 262 -3.30 -25.02 23.93
N SER A 263 -4.40 -25.00 23.20
CA SER A 263 -4.56 -25.69 21.93
C SER A 263 -3.93 -24.95 20.75
N ILE A 264 -3.63 -23.64 20.91
CA ILE A 264 -2.95 -22.83 19.91
C ILE A 264 -1.45 -22.81 20.21
N PRO A 265 -0.58 -23.24 19.26
CA PRO A 265 0.85 -23.26 19.52
C PRO A 265 1.42 -21.84 19.69
N SER A 266 1.99 -21.56 20.87
CA SER A 266 2.63 -20.28 21.17
C SER A 266 4.08 -20.14 20.64
N SER A 267 4.66 -21.22 20.12
CA SER A 267 6.03 -21.27 19.60
C SER A 267 6.10 -21.44 18.07
N THR A 268 4.97 -21.58 17.42
CA THR A 268 4.86 -21.69 15.96
C THR A 268 4.32 -20.38 15.43
N PRO A 269 4.99 -19.73 14.46
CA PRO A 269 4.49 -18.48 13.90
C PRO A 269 3.27 -18.72 13.01
N SER A 270 2.63 -17.61 12.62
CA SER A 270 1.49 -17.57 11.72
C SER A 270 0.12 -17.58 12.38
N PHE A 271 0.09 -17.25 13.66
CA PHE A 271 -1.15 -17.03 14.39
C PHE A 271 -1.29 -15.55 14.79
N PRO A 272 -2.52 -15.02 14.87
CA PRO A 272 -2.73 -13.70 15.45
C PRO A 272 -2.26 -13.69 16.91
N ALA A 273 -1.84 -12.52 17.38
CA ALA A 273 -1.35 -12.36 18.74
C ALA A 273 -2.40 -12.76 19.79
N ARG A 274 -3.66 -12.49 19.50
CA ARG A 274 -4.82 -12.89 20.29
C ARG A 274 -5.99 -13.22 19.37
N HIS A 275 -6.92 -14.00 19.85
CA HIS A 275 -8.16 -14.31 19.16
C HIS A 275 -9.20 -13.19 19.39
N GLU A 276 -8.84 -11.97 19.00
CA GLU A 276 -9.65 -10.77 19.19
C GLU A 276 -9.74 -9.99 17.87
N ILE A 277 -10.95 -9.63 17.46
CA ILE A 277 -11.20 -8.70 16.37
C ILE A 277 -11.22 -7.27 16.92
N THR A 278 -10.51 -6.38 16.27
CA THR A 278 -10.48 -4.97 16.65
C THR A 278 -10.78 -4.05 15.46
N THR A 279 -11.46 -2.94 15.74
CA THR A 279 -11.56 -1.79 14.84
C THR A 279 -10.48 -0.75 15.13
N ASN A 280 -9.80 -0.88 16.27
CA ASN A 280 -8.63 -0.08 16.61
C ASN A 280 -7.37 -0.76 16.06
N ILE A 281 -7.21 -0.68 14.73
CA ILE A 281 -6.11 -1.33 14.02
C ILE A 281 -4.85 -0.48 14.19
N PRO A 282 -3.78 -1.02 14.81
CA PRO A 282 -2.56 -0.27 15.02
C PRO A 282 -1.84 0.02 13.70
N THR A 283 -1.11 1.13 13.64
CA THR A 283 -0.30 1.54 12.49
C THR A 283 0.65 0.43 12.03
N GLU A 284 1.18 -0.37 12.95
CA GLU A 284 2.07 -1.50 12.66
C GLU A 284 1.40 -2.58 11.80
N GLN A 285 0.11 -2.82 12.00
CA GLN A 285 -0.64 -3.76 11.16
C GLN A 285 -0.81 -3.23 9.73
N CYS A 286 -1.10 -1.94 9.57
CA CYS A 286 -1.12 -1.28 8.26
C CYS A 286 0.25 -1.34 7.59
N ALA A 287 1.31 -1.10 8.36
CA ALA A 287 2.68 -1.09 7.89
C ALA A 287 3.16 -2.47 7.40
N THR A 288 2.53 -3.57 7.77
CA THR A 288 2.84 -4.90 7.23
C THR A 288 2.80 -4.91 5.70
N CYS A 289 1.88 -4.17 5.09
CA CYS A 289 1.80 -3.98 3.64
C CYS A 289 2.39 -2.63 3.21
N HIS A 290 1.98 -1.53 3.83
CA HIS A 290 2.37 -0.17 3.46
C HIS A 290 3.83 0.19 3.80
N PHE A 291 4.57 -0.73 4.36
CA PHE A 291 6.02 -0.64 4.51
C PHE A 291 6.75 -0.84 3.18
N GLN A 292 6.29 -1.77 2.33
CA GLN A 292 6.99 -2.12 1.08
C GLN A 292 6.49 -1.34 -0.15
N GLY A 293 5.22 -0.99 -0.20
CA GLY A 293 4.58 -0.24 -1.29
C GLY A 293 5.19 1.15 -1.48
N GLY A 294 4.41 2.18 -1.51
CA GLY A 294 4.88 3.57 -1.56
C GLY A 294 5.66 4.05 -0.32
N ARG A 295 6.05 3.14 0.59
CA ARG A 295 6.77 3.44 1.82
C ARG A 295 6.04 4.38 2.79
N ILE A 296 4.75 4.55 2.61
CA ILE A 296 3.93 5.49 3.39
C ILE A 296 4.12 5.30 4.89
N GLY A 297 4.18 4.05 5.36
CA GLY A 297 4.38 3.75 6.77
C GLY A 297 5.75 4.20 7.32
N LEU A 298 6.78 4.29 6.50
CA LEU A 298 8.08 4.85 6.87
C LEU A 298 8.05 6.37 6.81
N LEU A 299 7.55 6.92 5.71
CA LEU A 299 7.49 8.36 5.48
C LEU A 299 6.70 9.07 6.59
N TYR A 300 5.57 8.49 7.00
CA TYR A 300 4.74 8.99 8.10
C TYR A 300 5.51 9.13 9.42
N ARG A 301 6.51 8.29 9.64
CA ARG A 301 7.39 8.31 10.83
C ARG A 301 8.65 9.16 10.66
N GLY A 302 8.83 9.82 9.53
CA GLY A 302 10.00 10.63 9.24
C GLY A 302 11.21 9.81 8.80
N ILE A 303 11.01 8.59 8.32
CA ILE A 303 12.11 7.73 7.88
C ILE A 303 12.27 7.86 6.38
N ARG A 304 13.40 8.41 5.95
CA ARG A 304 13.78 8.53 4.56
C ARG A 304 14.54 7.29 4.10
N GLU A 305 14.26 6.83 2.90
CA GLU A 305 15.13 5.85 2.25
C GLU A 305 16.32 6.55 1.63
N ALA A 306 17.52 6.10 1.96
CA ALA A 306 18.71 6.44 1.21
C ALA A 306 18.59 5.81 -0.19
N GLY A 307 18.88 6.60 -1.23
CA GLY A 307 18.85 6.12 -2.60
C GLY A 307 19.80 4.94 -2.79
N PHE A 308 19.45 4.06 -3.73
CA PHE A 308 20.24 2.95 -4.27
C PHE A 308 20.75 1.91 -3.27
N SER A 309 20.14 0.73 -3.35
CA SER A 309 20.68 -0.47 -2.73
C SER A 309 22.11 -0.72 -3.27
N GLY A 310 23.12 -0.49 -2.45
CA GLY A 310 24.52 -0.74 -2.78
C GLY A 310 25.45 0.46 -2.68
N GLN A 311 24.94 1.66 -2.61
CA GLN A 311 25.73 2.86 -2.32
C GLN A 311 25.35 3.42 -0.94
N LEU A 312 25.64 2.65 0.09
CA LEU A 312 25.69 3.24 1.42
C LEU A 312 26.73 4.37 1.39
N PRO A 313 26.42 5.57 1.86
CA PRO A 313 27.46 6.45 2.38
C PRO A 313 28.34 5.63 3.30
N GLU A 314 29.66 5.83 3.26
CA GLU A 314 30.62 5.06 4.08
C GLU A 314 30.23 4.97 5.58
N ASN A 315 29.29 5.77 6.02
CA ASN A 315 28.84 5.95 7.40
C ASN A 315 27.35 5.62 7.63
N ALA A 316 26.57 5.19 6.63
CA ALA A 316 25.19 4.80 6.85
C ALA A 316 25.14 3.40 7.44
N GLU A 317 24.67 3.26 8.65
CA GLU A 317 24.34 1.95 9.21
C GLU A 317 23.03 1.45 8.59
N ALA A 318 23.01 0.14 8.28
CA ALA A 318 21.75 -0.52 7.94
C ALA A 318 20.76 -0.29 9.08
N TRP A 319 19.62 0.27 8.75
CA TRP A 319 18.65 0.66 9.77
C TRP A 319 18.22 -0.53 10.60
N SER A 320 18.48 -0.44 11.90
CA SER A 320 18.16 -1.49 12.84
C SER A 320 16.64 -1.62 13.03
N PRO A 321 16.13 -2.81 13.26
CA PRO A 321 14.70 -3.19 13.29
C PRO A 321 13.84 -2.50 14.36
N GLY A 322 14.10 -1.25 14.67
CA GLY A 322 13.43 -0.55 15.77
C GLY A 322 12.09 0.07 15.43
N ALA A 323 11.91 0.61 14.23
CA ALA A 323 10.70 1.37 13.94
C ALA A 323 9.49 0.50 13.57
N TYR A 324 9.73 -0.57 12.82
CA TYR A 324 8.73 -1.60 12.53
C TYR A 324 9.27 -3.00 12.78
N GLY A 325 10.35 -3.11 13.55
CA GLY A 325 10.97 -4.37 13.91
C GLY A 325 11.59 -5.13 12.74
N LYS A 326 11.75 -4.54 11.56
CA LYS A 326 12.34 -5.20 10.41
C LYS A 326 13.84 -5.05 10.38
N ALA A 327 14.53 -6.18 10.41
CA ALA A 327 15.86 -6.30 9.85
C ALA A 327 15.74 -6.49 8.33
N ASP A 328 15.41 -5.44 7.59
CA ASP A 328 15.54 -5.49 6.15
C ASP A 328 16.87 -4.82 5.79
N PRO A 329 17.85 -5.57 5.28
CA PRO A 329 19.17 -5.03 4.95
C PRO A 329 19.13 -4.04 3.76
N TYR A 330 17.96 -3.80 3.18
CA TYR A 330 17.78 -2.94 2.02
C TYR A 330 17.24 -1.55 2.35
N PHE A 331 16.92 -1.27 3.62
CA PHE A 331 16.44 0.03 4.05
C PHE A 331 17.52 0.81 4.76
N TYR A 332 17.96 1.86 4.11
CA TYR A 332 18.93 2.79 4.63
C TYR A 332 18.26 4.13 4.88
N LEU A 333 18.52 4.73 6.03
CA LEU A 333 18.19 6.11 6.26
C LEU A 333 19.13 7.00 5.42
N SER A 334 18.59 8.05 4.83
CA SER A 334 19.39 9.18 4.40
C SER A 334 19.72 9.99 5.64
N ASP A 335 20.96 9.96 6.07
CA ASP A 335 21.46 10.78 7.16
C ASP A 335 21.81 12.15 6.60
N GLU A 336 21.08 13.18 6.99
CA GLU A 336 21.28 14.56 6.57
C GLU A 336 22.58 15.14 7.14
N ASP A 337 22.97 14.71 8.35
CA ASP A 337 24.29 14.96 8.94
C ASP A 337 25.04 13.63 9.08
N THR A 338 25.76 13.27 8.05
CA THR A 338 26.54 12.01 7.97
C THR A 338 27.57 11.82 9.08
N THR A 339 27.66 12.74 10.03
CA THR A 339 28.62 12.68 11.12
C THR A 339 28.04 12.21 12.45
N ASN A 340 26.73 12.22 12.63
CA ASN A 340 26.08 11.95 13.91
C ASN A 340 25.24 10.67 13.97
N PHE A 341 24.92 10.06 12.81
CA PHE A 341 24.06 8.88 12.69
C PHE A 341 22.64 9.06 13.24
N VAL A 342 22.12 10.27 13.21
CA VAL A 342 20.76 10.63 13.60
C VAL A 342 20.02 11.10 12.36
N ASP A 343 18.83 10.54 12.11
CA ASP A 343 17.94 11.02 11.06
C ASP A 343 17.22 12.28 11.56
N GLU A 344 17.56 13.45 10.99
CA GLU A 344 16.95 14.72 11.30
C GLU A 344 15.64 14.97 10.55
N THR A 345 15.19 14.04 9.71
CA THR A 345 13.93 14.19 8.97
C THR A 345 12.74 14.21 9.94
N PRO A 346 11.93 15.25 9.92
CA PRO A 346 10.81 15.33 10.85
C PRO A 346 9.74 14.30 10.48
N PRO A 347 9.20 13.55 11.47
CA PRO A 347 7.99 12.79 11.26
C PRO A 347 6.83 13.69 10.84
N ASP A 348 5.82 13.09 10.19
CA ASP A 348 4.56 13.75 9.92
C ASP A 348 3.98 14.37 11.21
N ILE A 349 3.43 15.57 11.11
CA ILE A 349 2.91 16.29 12.27
C ILE A 349 1.79 15.51 12.99
N HIS A 350 1.00 14.76 12.25
CA HIS A 350 -0.10 13.96 12.80
C HIS A 350 0.45 12.74 13.57
N PHE A 351 1.53 12.13 13.04
CA PHE A 351 2.26 11.10 13.80
C PHE A 351 2.81 11.63 15.12
N ASN A 352 3.43 12.80 15.10
CA ASN A 352 3.94 13.45 16.31
C ASN A 352 2.82 13.79 17.31
N ALA A 353 1.61 14.05 16.85
CA ALA A 353 0.43 14.23 17.69
C ALA A 353 -0.10 12.91 18.28
N GLY A 354 0.40 11.77 17.83
CA GLY A 354 -0.03 10.44 18.27
C GLY A 354 -1.16 9.84 17.42
N MET A 355 -1.47 10.43 16.27
CA MET A 355 -2.49 9.92 15.35
C MET A 355 -1.98 8.67 14.60
N GLN A 356 -2.89 7.75 14.35
CA GLN A 356 -2.65 6.52 13.64
C GLN A 356 -3.24 6.57 12.23
N CYS A 357 -2.89 5.61 11.38
CA CYS A 357 -3.43 5.54 10.01
C CYS A 357 -4.97 5.57 10.00
N GLY A 358 -5.61 4.81 10.88
CA GLY A 358 -7.07 4.73 10.98
C GLY A 358 -7.76 5.99 11.52
N ASP A 359 -7.01 6.97 12.02
CA ASP A 359 -7.58 8.28 12.42
C ASP A 359 -7.93 9.14 11.20
N CYS A 360 -7.25 8.90 10.09
CA CYS A 360 -7.53 9.54 8.81
C CYS A 360 -8.28 8.58 7.87
N HIS A 361 -7.75 7.37 7.67
CA HIS A 361 -8.32 6.38 6.78
C HIS A 361 -9.43 5.58 7.45
N VAL A 362 -10.63 6.14 7.38
CA VAL A 362 -11.82 5.50 7.97
C VAL A 362 -12.33 4.33 7.13
N GLY A 363 -13.30 3.60 7.68
CA GLY A 363 -13.80 2.38 7.06
C GLY A 363 -14.28 2.53 5.62
N SER A 364 -14.79 3.69 5.21
CA SER A 364 -15.19 3.92 3.81
C SER A 364 -14.01 3.99 2.84
N ASP A 365 -12.87 4.56 3.27
CA ASP A 365 -11.66 4.60 2.46
C ASP A 365 -11.04 3.21 2.27
N VAL A 366 -11.04 2.42 3.35
CA VAL A 366 -10.41 1.09 3.35
C VAL A 366 -11.29 0.03 2.73
N HIS A 367 -12.60 0.02 3.08
CA HIS A 367 -13.55 -0.96 2.58
C HIS A 367 -14.12 -0.61 1.20
N GLY A 368 -13.89 0.63 0.73
CA GLY A 368 -14.52 1.12 -0.50
C GLY A 368 -16.00 1.44 -0.36
N ASP A 369 -16.61 1.84 -1.44
CA ASP A 369 -18.02 2.22 -1.56
C ASP A 369 -18.84 1.22 -2.40
N GLY A 370 -18.21 0.14 -2.85
CA GLY A 370 -18.83 -0.90 -3.69
C GLY A 370 -18.47 -0.81 -5.17
N ARG A 371 -17.79 0.26 -5.61
CA ARG A 371 -17.24 0.38 -6.96
C ARG A 371 -15.86 -0.27 -7.05
N ILE A 372 -15.46 -0.57 -8.27
CA ILE A 372 -14.13 -1.06 -8.59
C ILE A 372 -13.31 0.10 -9.16
N TYR A 373 -12.25 0.51 -8.46
CA TYR A 373 -11.39 1.60 -8.87
C TYR A 373 -10.07 1.14 -9.46
N SER A 374 -9.56 1.91 -10.42
CA SER A 374 -8.27 1.66 -11.06
C SER A 374 -7.07 2.03 -10.19
N THR A 375 -7.23 3.01 -9.31
CA THR A 375 -6.16 3.49 -8.43
C THR A 375 -6.70 3.86 -7.04
N SER A 376 -5.81 3.89 -6.04
CA SER A 376 -6.14 4.36 -4.70
C SER A 376 -6.59 5.82 -4.70
N LYS A 377 -6.15 6.63 -5.65
CA LYS A 377 -6.49 8.04 -5.73
C LYS A 377 -7.98 8.28 -5.98
N GLN A 378 -8.66 7.36 -6.66
CA GLN A 378 -10.11 7.46 -6.87
C GLN A 378 -10.93 6.89 -5.70
N GLN A 379 -10.42 5.86 -5.02
CA GLN A 379 -11.13 5.27 -3.88
C GLN A 379 -10.97 6.11 -2.61
N VAL A 380 -9.74 6.57 -2.33
CA VAL A 380 -9.44 7.39 -1.15
C VAL A 380 -9.77 8.85 -1.47
N ASP A 381 -10.85 9.34 -0.91
CA ASP A 381 -11.35 10.70 -1.15
C ASP A 381 -11.03 11.67 -0.01
N LEU A 382 -10.46 11.19 1.09
CA LEU A 382 -10.10 12.04 2.21
C LEU A 382 -9.02 13.07 1.81
N THR A 383 -9.32 14.33 2.09
CA THR A 383 -8.42 15.47 1.86
C THR A 383 -8.12 16.20 3.16
N CYS A 384 -7.12 17.09 3.13
CA CYS A 384 -6.81 17.92 4.29
C CYS A 384 -8.00 18.82 4.67
N GLU A 385 -8.73 19.28 3.67
CA GLU A 385 -9.86 20.17 3.83
C GLU A 385 -11.05 19.51 4.54
N ASP A 386 -11.20 18.20 4.46
CA ASP A 386 -12.29 17.47 5.14
C ASP A 386 -12.15 17.53 6.68
N CYS A 387 -10.95 17.80 7.18
CA CYS A 387 -10.71 18.03 8.60
C CYS A 387 -10.44 19.49 8.91
N HIS A 388 -9.65 20.19 8.09
CA HIS A 388 -9.16 21.54 8.37
C HIS A 388 -10.01 22.67 7.75
N GLY A 389 -10.97 22.33 6.92
CA GLY A 389 -11.75 23.30 6.15
C GLY A 389 -10.91 23.98 5.06
N THR A 390 -11.52 24.97 4.44
CA THR A 390 -10.89 25.80 3.40
C THR A 390 -10.54 27.18 3.96
N VAL A 391 -9.88 28.01 3.15
CA VAL A 391 -9.67 29.42 3.52
C VAL A 391 -11.01 30.20 3.60
N ARG A 392 -12.07 29.70 2.94
CA ARG A 392 -13.36 30.40 2.87
C ARG A 392 -14.30 30.02 3.99
N GLU A 393 -14.26 28.76 4.41
CA GLU A 393 -15.15 28.26 5.45
C GLU A 393 -14.55 27.11 6.25
N PRO A 394 -14.82 27.06 7.56
CA PRO A 394 -14.47 25.90 8.36
C PRO A 394 -15.37 24.72 8.01
N ILE A 395 -14.96 23.50 8.41
CA ILE A 395 -15.85 22.34 8.27
C ILE A 395 -17.07 22.49 9.20
N ALA A 396 -18.18 21.91 8.74
CA ALA A 396 -19.43 21.91 9.49
C ALA A 396 -20.03 20.50 9.51
N ALA A 397 -20.62 20.16 10.65
CA ALA A 397 -21.44 18.96 10.73
C ALA A 397 -22.77 19.17 9.98
N ASP A 398 -23.32 18.13 9.41
CA ASP A 398 -24.63 18.14 8.77
C ASP A 398 -25.77 18.30 9.79
N GLY A 399 -27.03 18.26 9.29
CA GLY A 399 -28.22 18.40 10.15
C GLY A 399 -28.39 17.28 11.19
N GLU A 400 -27.64 16.19 11.07
CA GLU A 400 -27.62 15.07 11.99
C GLU A 400 -26.42 15.14 12.96
N GLY A 401 -25.56 16.15 12.82
CA GLY A 401 -24.36 16.33 13.64
C GLY A 401 -23.15 15.51 13.17
N VAL A 402 -23.17 15.00 11.94
CA VAL A 402 -22.12 14.18 11.35
C VAL A 402 -21.25 15.02 10.42
N PHE A 403 -19.94 15.00 10.61
CA PHE A 403 -18.98 15.52 9.63
C PHE A 403 -18.85 14.58 8.45
N ARG A 404 -18.63 15.12 7.26
CA ARG A 404 -18.51 14.33 6.03
C ARG A 404 -17.38 14.83 5.16
N THR A 405 -16.82 13.92 4.37
CA THR A 405 -15.92 14.29 3.28
C THR A 405 -16.66 15.09 2.20
N SER A 406 -15.91 15.66 1.27
CA SER A 406 -16.46 16.36 0.11
C SER A 406 -17.36 15.46 -0.76
N SER A 407 -17.12 14.15 -0.78
CA SER A 407 -17.98 13.14 -1.46
C SER A 407 -19.20 12.71 -0.63
N GLY A 408 -19.35 13.22 0.60
CA GLY A 408 -20.45 12.90 1.50
C GLY A 408 -20.24 11.71 2.42
N ARG A 409 -19.05 11.11 2.44
CA ARG A 409 -18.72 9.98 3.34
C ARG A 409 -18.61 10.44 4.79
N PRO A 410 -19.18 9.73 5.77
CA PRO A 410 -19.16 10.16 7.17
C PRO A 410 -17.76 10.04 7.78
N LEU A 411 -17.41 11.03 8.61
CA LEU A 411 -16.20 11.10 9.43
C LEU A 411 -16.57 10.99 10.92
N PRO A 412 -16.85 9.79 11.41
CA PRO A 412 -17.40 9.58 12.76
C PRO A 412 -16.42 9.93 13.89
N GLN A 413 -15.13 10.05 13.60
CA GLN A 413 -14.10 10.45 14.56
C GLN A 413 -14.10 11.96 14.84
N LEU A 414 -14.73 12.77 13.97
CA LEU A 414 -14.83 14.21 14.17
C LEU A 414 -16.07 14.57 14.98
N ARG A 415 -15.93 15.53 15.88
CA ARG A 415 -17.01 16.04 16.72
C ARG A 415 -16.80 17.50 17.12
N LEU A 416 -17.84 18.18 17.53
CA LEU A 416 -17.76 19.51 18.14
C LEU A 416 -17.60 19.37 19.67
N VAL A 417 -16.62 20.09 20.21
CA VAL A 417 -16.46 20.30 21.66
C VAL A 417 -16.48 21.81 21.90
N GLY A 418 -17.62 22.31 22.34
CA GLY A 418 -17.87 23.74 22.33
C GLY A 418 -17.94 24.29 20.90
N SER A 419 -17.04 25.21 20.55
CA SER A 419 -16.88 25.75 19.19
C SER A 419 -15.77 25.06 18.39
N ASN A 420 -15.01 24.16 19.02
CA ASN A 420 -13.82 23.57 18.41
C ASN A 420 -14.18 22.23 17.73
N VAL A 421 -13.60 22.03 16.57
CA VAL A 421 -13.57 20.71 15.92
C VAL A 421 -12.51 19.87 16.59
N VAL A 422 -12.87 18.67 16.98
CA VAL A 422 -11.98 17.74 17.67
C VAL A 422 -12.06 16.37 17.00
N LEU A 423 -10.92 15.77 16.75
CA LEU A 423 -10.80 14.40 16.30
C LEU A 423 -10.59 13.49 17.53
N ARG A 424 -11.41 12.48 17.66
CA ARG A 424 -11.23 11.40 18.64
C ARG A 424 -10.32 10.34 18.03
N GLY A 425 -9.07 10.34 18.45
CA GLY A 425 -8.07 9.39 17.96
C GLY A 425 -8.28 7.97 18.45
N LEU A 426 -7.74 7.01 17.70
CA LEU A 426 -7.68 5.60 18.08
C LEU A 426 -6.82 5.38 19.35
N ASP A 427 -5.91 6.29 19.64
CA ASP A 427 -5.16 6.32 20.91
C ASP A 427 -6.04 6.68 22.13
N GLY A 428 -7.30 6.98 21.88
CA GLY A 428 -8.26 7.37 22.92
C GLY A 428 -8.15 8.83 23.36
N LYS A 429 -7.36 9.66 22.70
CA LYS A 429 -7.23 11.08 22.99
C LYS A 429 -8.05 11.94 22.05
N ASP A 430 -8.26 13.16 22.48
CA ASP A 430 -8.87 14.19 21.66
C ASP A 430 -7.78 15.09 21.08
N HIS A 431 -7.83 15.28 19.76
CA HIS A 431 -6.92 16.13 19.04
C HIS A 431 -7.69 17.36 18.51
N ASP A 432 -7.26 18.55 18.90
CA ASP A 432 -7.83 19.78 18.38
C ASP A 432 -7.49 19.95 16.89
N VAL A 433 -8.50 20.13 16.06
CA VAL A 433 -8.36 20.30 14.62
C VAL A 433 -8.38 21.78 14.26
N THR A 434 -7.23 22.31 13.89
CA THR A 434 -7.11 23.71 13.46
C THR A 434 -7.92 23.97 12.20
N GLN A 435 -8.78 24.99 12.23
CA GLN A 435 -9.57 25.39 11.07
C GLN A 435 -8.89 26.50 10.30
N VAL A 436 -8.78 26.38 8.97
CA VAL A 436 -8.05 27.32 8.10
C VAL A 436 -8.73 28.68 8.04
N ALA A 437 -10.04 28.76 7.82
CA ALA A 437 -10.76 30.03 7.67
C ALA A 437 -10.57 30.98 8.86
N PRO A 438 -10.82 30.58 10.13
CA PRO A 438 -10.61 31.47 11.26
C PRO A 438 -9.11 31.78 11.46
N LEU A 439 -8.21 30.84 11.22
CA LEU A 439 -6.77 31.08 11.33
C LEU A 439 -6.30 32.19 10.38
N VAL A 440 -6.73 32.16 9.13
CA VAL A 440 -6.38 33.14 8.11
C VAL A 440 -7.10 34.48 8.34
N ALA A 441 -8.34 34.45 8.83
CA ALA A 441 -9.09 35.67 9.15
C ALA A 441 -8.45 36.48 10.30
N GLU A 442 -7.72 35.84 11.19
CA GLU A 442 -6.98 36.50 12.29
C GLU A 442 -5.57 36.97 11.86
N ALA A 443 -5.12 36.60 10.66
CA ALA A 443 -3.80 36.99 10.16
C ALA A 443 -3.73 38.48 9.81
N GLU A 444 -2.65 39.12 10.22
CA GLU A 444 -2.39 40.52 9.83
C GLU A 444 -2.26 40.63 8.30
N PRO A 445 -2.92 41.61 7.67
CA PRO A 445 -2.79 41.83 6.22
C PRO A 445 -1.31 42.01 5.81
N GLY A 446 -0.89 41.26 4.80
CA GLY A 446 0.50 41.24 4.32
C GLY A 446 1.48 40.42 5.16
N SER A 447 1.03 39.78 6.24
CA SER A 447 1.85 38.79 6.96
C SER A 447 2.17 37.57 6.08
N PRO A 448 3.21 36.79 6.40
CA PRO A 448 3.52 35.56 5.67
C PRO A 448 2.31 34.62 5.53
N LEU A 449 1.56 34.43 6.61
CA LEU A 449 0.34 33.60 6.60
C LEU A 449 -0.74 34.16 5.64
N HIS A 450 -0.98 35.49 5.68
CA HIS A 450 -1.94 36.11 4.78
C HIS A 450 -1.50 36.00 3.32
N ARG A 451 -0.22 36.22 3.02
CA ARG A 451 0.31 36.10 1.65
C ARG A 451 0.30 34.66 1.11
N SER A 452 0.52 33.67 1.96
CA SER A 452 0.59 32.26 1.54
C SER A 452 -0.78 31.58 1.46
N MET A 453 -1.71 31.91 2.33
CA MET A 453 -3.00 31.22 2.47
C MET A 453 -4.22 32.15 2.35
N GLY A 454 -4.02 33.47 2.36
CA GLY A 454 -5.11 34.44 2.27
C GLY A 454 -5.78 34.50 0.91
N ILE A 455 -6.79 35.34 0.82
CA ILE A 455 -7.48 35.67 -0.43
C ILE A 455 -7.04 37.06 -0.84
N ASP A 456 -6.47 37.19 -2.03
CA ASP A 456 -6.03 38.45 -2.60
C ASP A 456 -7.23 39.34 -3.03
N ASP A 457 -6.96 40.62 -3.30
CA ASP A 457 -7.98 41.59 -3.72
C ASP A 457 -8.70 41.18 -5.03
N ASP A 458 -8.08 40.39 -5.89
CA ASP A 458 -8.66 39.82 -7.10
C ASP A 458 -9.43 38.51 -6.86
N GLY A 459 -9.48 38.04 -5.61
CA GLY A 459 -10.16 36.81 -5.19
C GLY A 459 -9.34 35.55 -5.34
N PHE A 460 -8.08 35.63 -5.73
CA PHE A 460 -7.19 34.48 -5.83
C PHE A 460 -6.73 34.01 -4.43
N SER A 461 -6.61 32.72 -4.26
CA SER A 461 -5.94 32.09 -3.11
C SER A 461 -5.11 30.90 -3.58
N HIS A 462 -3.93 30.76 -3.01
CA HIS A 462 -3.11 29.56 -3.23
C HIS A 462 -3.87 28.30 -2.79
N THR A 463 -4.63 28.36 -1.70
CA THR A 463 -5.40 27.20 -1.20
C THR A 463 -6.53 26.75 -2.10
N ASP A 464 -7.03 27.61 -3.00
CA ASP A 464 -7.99 27.21 -4.02
C ASP A 464 -7.29 26.61 -5.28
N ALA A 465 -6.04 26.99 -5.51
CA ALA A 465 -5.28 26.62 -6.72
C ALA A 465 -4.35 25.42 -6.51
N LEU A 466 -3.95 25.16 -5.28
CA LEU A 466 -2.98 24.14 -4.89
C LEU A 466 -3.60 23.21 -3.83
N THR A 467 -3.20 21.95 -3.83
CA THR A 467 -3.47 21.07 -2.68
C THR A 467 -2.56 21.44 -1.50
N CYS A 468 -3.00 21.19 -0.29
CA CYS A 468 -2.28 21.61 0.92
C CYS A 468 -0.88 20.96 1.01
N ASP A 469 -0.75 19.72 0.58
CA ASP A 469 0.51 18.98 0.55
C ASP A 469 1.56 19.61 -0.38
N THR A 470 1.15 20.41 -1.37
CA THR A 470 2.09 21.15 -2.23
C THR A 470 3.03 22.03 -1.42
N CYS A 471 2.54 22.63 -0.33
CA CYS A 471 3.35 23.44 0.58
C CYS A 471 3.75 22.69 1.85
N HIS A 472 2.89 21.81 2.36
CA HIS A 472 3.04 21.17 3.65
C HIS A 472 3.76 19.80 3.62
N THR A 473 4.40 19.43 2.53
CA THR A 473 5.25 18.23 2.42
C THR A 473 6.71 18.56 2.67
N SER A 474 7.40 17.85 3.57
CA SER A 474 8.81 18.11 3.87
C SER A 474 9.76 17.59 2.79
N TYR A 475 9.52 16.38 2.31
CA TYR A 475 10.32 15.76 1.26
C TYR A 475 9.48 14.80 0.41
N ASN A 476 9.99 14.42 -0.76
CA ASN A 476 9.33 13.50 -1.67
C ASN A 476 10.20 12.26 -1.91
N GLN A 477 9.56 11.10 -1.89
CA GLN A 477 10.18 9.84 -2.25
C GLN A 477 9.85 9.53 -3.71
N HIS A 478 10.83 9.64 -4.58
CA HIS A 478 10.67 9.29 -5.99
C HIS A 478 11.02 7.81 -6.22
N CYS A 479 10.28 7.17 -7.11
CA CYS A 479 10.53 5.78 -7.49
C CYS A 479 11.26 5.76 -8.83
N ILE A 480 12.57 5.53 -8.81
CA ILE A 480 13.39 5.54 -10.03
C ILE A 480 13.26 4.24 -10.82
N GLY A 481 12.55 3.26 -10.26
CA GLY A 481 12.26 2.02 -10.96
C GLY A 481 12.63 0.78 -10.14
N CYS A 482 12.37 -0.35 -10.77
CA CYS A 482 12.71 -1.64 -10.22
C CYS A 482 13.60 -2.38 -11.21
N HIS A 483 14.71 -2.97 -10.72
CA HIS A 483 15.45 -3.95 -11.49
C HIS A 483 14.91 -5.32 -11.11
N VAL A 484 14.29 -6.00 -12.05
CA VAL A 484 13.68 -7.32 -11.86
C VAL A 484 14.42 -8.34 -12.71
N SER A 485 14.75 -9.46 -12.11
CA SER A 485 15.26 -10.63 -12.84
C SER A 485 14.31 -11.79 -12.69
N MET A 486 13.98 -12.44 -13.78
CA MET A 486 13.26 -13.70 -13.81
C MET A 486 14.22 -14.83 -14.23
N ASP A 487 14.26 -15.90 -13.46
CA ASP A 487 15.10 -17.08 -13.72
C ASP A 487 14.21 -18.33 -13.79
N VAL A 488 13.99 -18.81 -15.00
CA VAL A 488 13.03 -19.89 -15.25
C VAL A 488 13.47 -21.27 -14.75
N ARG A 489 14.73 -21.42 -14.34
CA ARG A 489 15.24 -22.67 -13.74
C ARG A 489 14.69 -22.96 -12.35
N PHE A 490 14.09 -21.96 -11.72
CA PHE A 490 13.59 -22.05 -10.36
C PHE A 490 12.11 -21.77 -10.34
N GLN A 491 11.44 -22.35 -9.37
CA GLN A 491 10.02 -22.12 -9.12
C GLN A 491 9.86 -21.11 -7.97
N GLN A 492 8.80 -20.33 -8.05
CA GLN A 492 8.33 -19.45 -6.99
C GLN A 492 6.83 -19.58 -6.86
N ARG A 493 6.35 -19.41 -5.61
CA ARG A 493 4.93 -19.33 -5.37
C ARG A 493 4.36 -18.06 -5.98
N ASP A 494 3.34 -18.20 -6.74
CA ASP A 494 2.47 -17.14 -7.16
C ASP A 494 1.55 -16.74 -6.01
N ALA A 495 1.52 -15.46 -5.66
CA ALA A 495 0.74 -14.98 -4.50
C ALA A 495 -0.76 -14.95 -4.77
N GLN A 496 -1.16 -14.90 -6.04
CA GLN A 496 -2.55 -14.89 -6.46
C GLN A 496 -3.14 -16.30 -6.51
N THR A 497 -2.41 -17.23 -7.10
CA THR A 497 -2.85 -18.62 -7.21
C THR A 497 -2.32 -19.51 -6.08
N GLY A 498 -1.26 -19.12 -5.37
CA GLY A 498 -0.51 -19.88 -4.35
C GLY A 498 0.16 -21.12 -4.93
N LEU A 499 0.04 -21.39 -6.23
CA LEU A 499 0.72 -22.49 -6.89
C LEU A 499 2.19 -22.15 -7.12
N LEU A 500 3.02 -23.19 -7.17
CA LEU A 500 4.39 -23.03 -7.66
C LEU A 500 4.35 -22.97 -9.18
N SER A 501 4.90 -21.92 -9.74
CA SER A 501 5.11 -21.78 -11.19
C SER A 501 6.57 -21.47 -11.49
N ASP A 502 7.02 -21.79 -12.69
CA ASP A 502 8.38 -21.52 -13.13
C ASP A 502 8.65 -20.01 -13.18
N GLY A 503 9.91 -19.63 -13.05
CA GLY A 503 10.34 -18.23 -13.03
C GLY A 503 10.42 -17.66 -11.60
N LEU A 504 11.62 -17.82 -10.99
CA LEU A 504 11.95 -17.11 -9.76
C LEU A 504 12.18 -15.64 -10.05
N VAL A 505 11.30 -14.81 -9.55
CA VAL A 505 11.39 -13.36 -9.69
C VAL A 505 12.12 -12.74 -8.50
N ARG A 506 13.11 -11.90 -8.78
CA ARG A 506 13.85 -11.13 -7.79
C ARG A 506 13.87 -9.67 -8.22
N GLY A 507 13.30 -8.81 -7.41
CA GLY A 507 13.30 -7.37 -7.63
C GLY A 507 14.19 -6.64 -6.64
N SER A 508 14.86 -5.59 -7.10
CA SER A 508 15.39 -4.53 -6.24
C SER A 508 14.74 -3.22 -6.66
N ARG A 509 14.29 -2.47 -5.68
CA ARG A 509 13.77 -1.11 -5.90
C ARG A 509 14.88 -0.11 -5.77
N GLU A 510 14.77 0.92 -6.58
CA GLU A 510 15.58 2.10 -6.48
C GLU A 510 14.66 3.28 -6.23
N THR A 511 14.74 3.78 -5.02
CA THR A 511 13.98 4.94 -4.58
C THR A 511 14.94 6.07 -4.25
N TYR A 512 14.49 7.29 -4.40
CA TYR A 512 15.29 8.46 -4.14
C TYR A 512 14.47 9.51 -3.38
N SER A 513 14.97 9.93 -2.23
CA SER A 513 14.38 11.01 -1.46
C SER A 513 14.98 12.35 -1.90
N LEU A 514 14.14 13.25 -2.33
CA LEU A 514 14.54 14.60 -2.74
C LEU A 514 13.79 15.63 -1.92
N ASP A 515 14.49 16.69 -1.55
CA ASP A 515 13.85 17.90 -1.03
C ASP A 515 13.17 18.70 -2.16
N ALA A 516 13.59 18.44 -3.40
CA ALA A 516 12.98 19.04 -4.58
C ALA A 516 11.57 18.51 -4.81
N VAL A 517 10.68 19.41 -5.19
CA VAL A 517 9.29 19.14 -5.54
C VAL A 517 9.15 19.11 -7.04
N LEU A 518 8.43 18.12 -7.54
CA LEU A 518 7.85 18.14 -8.87
C LEU A 518 6.35 18.41 -8.74
N LEU A 519 5.81 19.28 -9.58
CA LEU A 519 4.41 19.68 -9.57
C LEU A 519 3.70 19.23 -10.84
N GLY A 520 2.47 18.75 -10.65
CA GLY A 520 1.56 18.40 -11.71
C GLY A 520 0.14 18.83 -11.36
N THR A 521 -0.81 18.46 -12.19
CA THR A 521 -2.24 18.72 -11.98
C THR A 521 -2.91 17.47 -11.46
N ALA A 522 -3.60 17.59 -10.33
CA ALA A 522 -4.47 16.57 -9.77
C ALA A 522 -5.78 16.43 -10.58
N PRO A 523 -6.54 15.33 -10.42
CA PRO A 523 -7.83 15.14 -11.10
C PRO A 523 -8.84 16.25 -10.87
N ASP A 524 -8.81 16.90 -9.70
CA ASP A 524 -9.68 18.06 -9.38
C ASP A 524 -9.22 19.37 -10.02
N GLY A 525 -8.14 19.33 -10.82
CA GLY A 525 -7.56 20.47 -11.53
C GLY A 525 -6.67 21.37 -10.68
N ARG A 526 -6.45 21.07 -9.39
CA ARG A 526 -5.49 21.80 -8.55
C ARG A 526 -4.05 21.34 -8.85
N VAL A 527 -3.09 22.18 -8.54
CA VAL A 527 -1.68 21.81 -8.58
C VAL A 527 -1.34 20.98 -7.34
N GLN A 528 -0.66 19.87 -7.58
CA GLN A 528 -0.28 18.93 -6.53
C GLN A 528 1.16 18.47 -6.74
N THR A 529 1.78 17.98 -5.65
CA THR A 529 3.05 17.28 -5.74
C THR A 529 2.90 15.97 -6.52
N VAL A 530 3.88 15.66 -7.34
CA VAL A 530 3.96 14.41 -8.09
C VAL A 530 5.29 13.74 -7.83
N ILE A 531 5.32 12.43 -7.93
CA ILE A 531 6.54 11.64 -7.90
C ILE A 531 6.87 11.14 -9.29
N ALA A 532 8.15 11.19 -9.65
CA ALA A 532 8.65 10.54 -10.85
C ALA A 532 8.77 9.03 -10.58
N SER A 533 8.38 8.23 -11.57
CA SER A 533 8.50 6.78 -11.56
C SER A 533 9.02 6.31 -12.92
N GLN A 534 9.84 5.28 -12.90
CA GLN A 534 10.32 4.64 -14.12
C GLN A 534 9.65 3.28 -14.31
N GLN A 535 9.64 2.84 -15.56
CA GLN A 535 9.28 1.49 -15.93
C GLN A 535 10.18 0.47 -15.22
N VAL A 536 9.66 -0.72 -14.98
CA VAL A 536 10.45 -1.84 -14.47
C VAL A 536 11.44 -2.30 -15.54
N GLN A 537 12.70 -2.47 -15.17
CA GLN A 537 13.71 -3.06 -16.05
C GLN A 537 13.73 -4.57 -15.85
N MET A 538 13.55 -5.32 -16.93
CA MET A 538 13.49 -6.78 -16.92
C MET A 538 14.76 -7.43 -17.43
N ALA A 539 15.25 -8.43 -16.69
CA ALA A 539 16.31 -9.34 -17.11
C ALA A 539 15.79 -10.79 -16.99
N ILE A 540 15.94 -11.57 -18.03
CA ILE A 540 15.37 -12.94 -18.09
C ILE A 540 16.45 -13.95 -18.41
N LYS A 541 16.48 -15.04 -17.64
CA LYS A 541 17.36 -16.20 -17.84
C LYS A 541 16.55 -17.44 -18.24
N ASP A 542 17.06 -18.15 -19.23
CA ASP A 542 16.51 -19.42 -19.71
C ASP A 542 16.91 -20.64 -18.84
N ASP A 543 16.59 -21.85 -19.31
CA ASP A 543 16.92 -23.12 -18.64
C ASP A 543 18.42 -23.40 -18.50
N ASP A 544 19.23 -22.87 -19.37
CA ASP A 544 20.69 -22.99 -19.30
C ASP A 544 21.30 -21.93 -18.38
N GLY A 545 20.50 -20.95 -17.95
CA GLY A 545 20.90 -19.80 -17.15
C GLY A 545 21.55 -18.70 -17.97
N GLU A 546 21.42 -18.79 -19.28
CA GLU A 546 21.86 -17.76 -20.20
C GLU A 546 20.84 -16.60 -20.19
N LEU A 547 21.36 -15.40 -20.33
CA LEU A 547 20.54 -14.18 -20.34
C LEU A 547 19.90 -14.01 -21.73
N VAL A 548 18.59 -14.21 -21.82
CA VAL A 548 17.82 -14.08 -23.07
C VAL A 548 17.23 -12.68 -23.23
N LEU A 549 17.11 -11.95 -22.14
CA LEU A 549 16.75 -10.53 -22.12
C LEU A 549 17.58 -9.81 -21.05
N GLY A 550 18.07 -8.61 -21.36
CA GLY A 550 18.89 -7.81 -20.47
C GLY A 550 20.37 -7.81 -20.82
N GLN A 551 21.21 -7.35 -19.91
CA GLN A 551 22.65 -7.25 -20.06
C GLN A 551 23.33 -7.89 -18.84
N SER A 552 24.39 -8.64 -19.11
CA SER A 552 25.21 -9.19 -18.02
C SER A 552 25.91 -8.07 -17.26
N GLY A 553 25.76 -8.07 -15.95
CA GLY A 553 26.54 -7.21 -15.08
C GLY A 553 28.04 -7.61 -15.07
N PRO A 554 28.96 -6.73 -14.62
CA PRO A 554 30.32 -7.10 -14.31
C PRO A 554 30.40 -8.29 -13.35
N GLU A 555 31.54 -9.00 -13.34
CA GLU A 555 31.71 -10.18 -12.48
C GLU A 555 31.44 -9.84 -11.01
N GLY A 556 30.41 -10.46 -10.43
CA GLY A 556 29.97 -10.22 -9.05
C GLY A 556 28.84 -9.18 -8.90
N GLU A 557 28.42 -8.55 -9.98
CA GLU A 557 27.28 -7.65 -10.01
C GLU A 557 26.01 -8.37 -10.54
N ARG A 558 24.85 -7.76 -10.30
CA ARG A 558 23.57 -8.27 -10.80
C ARG A 558 23.46 -8.01 -12.30
N ASP A 559 22.75 -8.90 -13.00
CA ASP A 559 22.33 -8.65 -14.37
C ASP A 559 21.45 -7.40 -14.42
N ARG A 560 21.63 -6.61 -15.46
CA ARG A 560 20.87 -5.37 -15.69
C ARG A 560 19.70 -5.67 -16.60
N GLY A 561 18.52 -5.25 -16.19
CA GLY A 561 17.35 -5.32 -17.03
C GLY A 561 17.39 -4.29 -18.16
N VAL A 562 16.50 -4.47 -19.11
CA VAL A 562 16.19 -3.49 -20.15
C VAL A 562 14.79 -2.94 -19.93
N PHE A 563 14.57 -1.73 -20.44
CA PHE A 563 13.23 -1.17 -20.53
C PHE A 563 12.54 -1.74 -21.76
N ARG A 564 11.24 -1.98 -21.65
CA ARG A 564 10.41 -2.29 -22.80
C ARG A 564 10.35 -1.07 -23.74
N GLU A 565 10.51 -1.31 -25.03
CA GLU A 565 10.28 -0.27 -26.03
C GLU A 565 8.78 0.03 -26.13
N VAL A 566 8.39 1.24 -25.74
CA VAL A 566 7.00 1.68 -25.84
C VAL A 566 6.89 2.56 -27.08
N PRO A 567 6.11 2.16 -28.10
CA PRO A 567 5.85 2.98 -29.27
C PRO A 567 5.25 4.33 -28.85
N GLU A 568 5.72 5.42 -29.44
CA GLU A 568 5.23 6.79 -29.19
C GLU A 568 5.58 7.39 -27.81
N SER A 569 6.30 6.65 -26.94
CA SER A 569 6.86 7.20 -25.70
C SER A 569 8.37 7.25 -25.81
N THR A 570 8.94 8.43 -25.63
CA THR A 570 10.41 8.61 -25.62
C THR A 570 11.02 8.32 -24.26
N ALA A 571 10.20 8.09 -23.25
CA ALA A 571 10.67 7.87 -21.90
C ALA A 571 9.86 6.76 -21.24
N ASN A 572 10.54 5.77 -20.75
CA ASN A 572 9.97 4.69 -19.94
C ASN A 572 9.67 5.18 -18.52
N ASN A 573 9.10 6.35 -18.41
CA ASN A 573 8.93 7.10 -17.19
C ASN A 573 7.51 7.63 -17.10
N GLY A 574 7.02 7.85 -15.91
CA GLY A 574 5.70 8.42 -15.65
C GLY A 574 5.67 9.29 -14.41
N PHE A 575 4.59 9.99 -14.25
CA PHE A 575 4.31 10.76 -13.06
C PHE A 575 3.10 10.22 -12.33
N HIS A 576 3.22 10.13 -11.01
CA HIS A 576 2.14 9.75 -10.11
C HIS A 576 1.78 10.91 -9.22
N VAL A 577 0.50 11.22 -9.13
CA VAL A 577 -0.02 12.07 -8.07
C VAL A 577 0.00 11.27 -6.78
N PHE A 578 0.72 11.75 -5.78
CA PHE A 578 0.94 10.98 -4.57
C PHE A 578 1.05 11.88 -3.33
N PHE A 579 0.25 11.60 -2.32
CA PHE A 579 0.39 12.25 -1.02
C PHE A 579 1.48 11.55 -0.20
N GLN A 580 2.53 12.30 0.16
CA GLN A 580 3.77 11.74 0.70
C GLN A 580 3.68 11.31 2.18
N HIS A 581 2.66 11.72 2.94
CA HIS A 581 2.58 11.50 4.39
C HIS A 581 3.80 12.00 5.17
N THR A 582 4.29 13.17 4.77
CA THR A 582 5.42 13.88 5.40
C THR A 582 5.02 15.31 5.74
N THR A 583 3.81 15.45 6.29
CA THR A 583 3.20 16.76 6.57
C THR A 583 3.95 17.50 7.65
N ILE A 584 4.25 18.76 7.40
CA ILE A 584 4.96 19.65 8.34
C ILE A 584 4.17 20.93 8.62
N ARG A 585 4.48 21.54 9.75
CA ARG A 585 3.81 22.75 10.23
C ARG A 585 4.67 23.99 9.99
N VAL A 586 4.00 25.08 9.58
CA VAL A 586 4.56 26.44 9.56
C VAL A 586 4.92 26.88 11.00
N PRO A 587 5.96 27.69 11.22
CA PRO A 587 6.73 28.48 10.25
C PRO A 587 8.10 27.91 9.89
N THR A 588 8.48 26.78 10.40
CA THR A 588 9.89 26.40 10.36
C THR A 588 10.31 25.55 9.17
N ASN A 589 9.39 24.84 8.52
CA ASN A 589 9.78 23.85 7.51
C ASN A 589 8.80 23.73 6.32
N THR A 590 7.81 24.60 6.16
CA THR A 590 7.02 24.58 4.91
C THR A 590 7.88 25.03 3.74
N ARG A 591 7.49 24.63 2.53
CA ARG A 591 8.20 25.06 1.34
C ARG A 591 8.21 26.56 1.21
N PRO A 592 9.39 27.17 1.04
CA PRO A 592 9.48 28.61 0.87
C PRO A 592 8.87 29.02 -0.46
N CYS A 593 8.36 30.24 -0.55
CA CYS A 593 7.81 30.80 -1.80
C CYS A 593 8.81 30.70 -2.95
N SER A 594 10.10 30.79 -2.67
CA SER A 594 11.19 30.64 -3.65
C SER A 594 11.27 29.26 -4.30
N THR A 595 10.58 28.25 -3.81
CA THR A 595 10.46 26.97 -4.51
C THR A 595 9.66 27.13 -5.82
N CYS A 596 8.60 27.91 -5.80
CA CYS A 596 7.66 28.06 -6.92
C CYS A 596 7.73 29.41 -7.62
N HIS A 597 8.33 30.42 -6.99
CA HIS A 597 8.46 31.77 -7.55
C HIS A 597 9.93 32.16 -7.64
N PRO A 598 10.35 32.79 -8.76
CA PRO A 598 11.72 33.25 -8.89
C PRO A 598 11.99 34.48 -8.02
N ALA A 599 13.19 34.54 -7.44
CA ALA A 599 13.62 35.71 -6.68
C ALA A 599 14.04 36.87 -7.62
N THR A 600 14.47 36.55 -8.83
CA THR A 600 14.89 37.54 -9.84
C THR A 600 14.44 37.12 -11.25
N ASP A 601 14.50 38.04 -12.18
CA ASP A 601 14.24 37.81 -13.61
C ASP A 601 15.42 37.18 -14.36
N SER A 602 16.45 36.73 -13.64
CA SER A 602 17.61 36.12 -14.31
C SER A 602 17.21 34.79 -14.98
N PRO A 603 17.79 34.48 -16.16
CA PRO A 603 17.50 33.24 -16.87
C PRO A 603 17.79 31.99 -16.03
N GLU A 604 18.82 32.03 -15.20
CA GLU A 604 19.21 30.93 -14.31
C GLU A 604 18.14 30.68 -13.23
N GLU A 605 17.66 31.74 -12.59
CA GLU A 605 16.64 31.63 -11.55
C GLU A 605 15.28 31.17 -12.11
N ILE A 606 14.90 31.71 -13.27
CA ILE A 606 13.68 31.25 -13.96
C ILE A 606 13.81 29.80 -14.39
N ALA A 607 14.97 29.33 -14.87
CA ALA A 607 15.21 27.94 -15.21
C ALA A 607 15.10 27.02 -13.99
N ARG A 608 15.69 27.43 -12.86
CA ARG A 608 15.60 26.70 -11.58
C ARG A 608 14.14 26.48 -11.15
N VAL A 609 13.37 27.53 -11.10
CA VAL A 609 11.96 27.45 -10.68
C VAL A 609 11.12 26.70 -11.72
N ARG A 610 11.42 26.84 -13.00
CA ARG A 610 10.76 26.13 -14.09
C ARG A 610 10.87 24.62 -13.94
N GLY A 611 11.98 24.11 -13.42
CA GLY A 611 12.18 22.70 -13.14
C GLY A 611 11.16 22.11 -12.17
N VAL A 612 10.71 22.89 -11.21
CA VAL A 612 9.69 22.47 -10.23
C VAL A 612 8.35 22.13 -10.91
N TYR A 613 8.04 22.77 -12.00
CA TYR A 613 6.81 22.53 -12.77
C TYR A 613 6.94 21.36 -13.76
N GLY A 614 7.93 20.50 -13.59
CA GLY A 614 8.12 19.34 -14.45
C GLY A 614 8.57 19.67 -15.87
N PHE A 615 9.24 20.81 -16.07
CA PHE A 615 9.80 21.18 -17.36
C PHE A 615 11.22 20.65 -17.52
N GLY A 616 11.45 19.90 -18.57
CA GLY A 616 12.75 19.47 -18.97
C GLY A 616 13.65 20.65 -19.34
N THR A 617 14.49 21.09 -18.43
CA THR A 617 15.59 22.01 -18.70
C THR A 617 16.90 21.27 -18.98
N GLY A 618 16.92 19.94 -18.85
CA GLY A 618 18.13 19.14 -18.92
C GLY A 618 19.09 19.32 -17.74
N GLU A 619 18.68 20.06 -16.71
CA GLU A 619 19.56 20.44 -15.60
C GLU A 619 19.25 19.71 -14.29
N PHE A 620 18.11 19.07 -14.16
CA PHE A 620 17.75 18.30 -12.97
C PHE A 620 18.20 16.85 -13.10
N MET A 621 19.40 16.60 -12.65
CA MET A 621 20.07 15.32 -12.84
C MET A 621 20.00 14.53 -11.53
N LEU A 622 19.30 13.39 -11.53
CA LEU A 622 19.36 12.44 -10.43
C LEU A 622 20.59 11.55 -10.57
N PRO A 623 21.39 11.36 -9.52
CA PRO A 623 22.46 10.37 -9.55
C PRO A 623 21.86 8.97 -9.71
N GLY A 624 22.15 8.32 -10.81
CA GLY A 624 21.81 6.92 -11.05
C GLY A 624 22.73 5.96 -10.32
N PRO A 625 22.38 4.65 -10.26
CA PRO A 625 23.10 3.63 -9.48
C PRO A 625 24.58 3.51 -9.85
N ASP A 626 24.95 3.86 -11.07
CA ASP A 626 26.32 3.73 -11.61
C ASP A 626 27.06 5.06 -11.70
N GLY A 627 26.60 6.10 -10.99
CA GLY A 627 27.08 7.45 -11.23
C GLY A 627 26.63 8.02 -12.59
N GLN A 628 25.73 7.32 -13.29
CA GLN A 628 25.00 7.88 -14.41
C GLN A 628 24.04 8.92 -13.87
N VAL A 629 23.87 9.97 -14.62
CA VAL A 629 22.98 11.04 -14.27
C VAL A 629 21.68 10.84 -15.04
N VAL A 630 20.59 10.56 -14.33
CA VAL A 630 19.26 10.43 -14.92
C VAL A 630 18.64 11.81 -14.96
N ASP A 631 18.33 12.30 -16.14
CA ASP A 631 17.58 13.55 -16.30
C ASP A 631 16.11 13.29 -16.00
N ALA A 632 15.70 13.54 -14.77
CA ALA A 632 14.31 13.37 -14.35
C ALA A 632 13.37 14.41 -14.99
N LEU A 633 13.89 15.41 -15.67
CA LEU A 633 13.11 16.50 -16.24
C LEU A 633 12.97 16.44 -17.77
N GLN A 634 13.54 15.43 -18.42
CA GLN A 634 13.22 15.13 -19.82
C GLN A 634 11.78 14.61 -20.02
N PHE A 635 10.96 14.68 -18.99
CA PHE A 635 9.58 14.23 -19.06
C PHE A 635 8.63 15.18 -19.79
N LEU A 636 9.01 16.43 -19.95
CA LEU A 636 8.25 17.41 -20.74
C LEU A 636 9.20 18.11 -21.71
N ASP A 637 8.71 18.41 -22.89
CA ASP A 637 9.41 19.28 -23.82
C ASP A 637 9.35 20.75 -23.36
N GLU A 638 10.06 21.63 -24.08
CA GLU A 638 10.10 23.08 -23.79
C GLU A 638 8.75 23.78 -23.91
N ASP A 639 7.81 23.19 -24.64
CA ASP A 639 6.44 23.64 -24.77
C ASP A 639 5.51 23.07 -23.69
N GLY A 640 6.02 22.14 -22.86
CA GLY A 640 5.28 21.49 -21.77
C GLY A 640 4.44 20.32 -22.21
N ASN A 641 4.73 19.73 -23.38
CA ASN A 641 4.08 18.50 -23.79
C ASN A 641 4.73 17.31 -23.08
N PRO A 642 3.95 16.33 -22.63
CA PRO A 642 4.50 15.18 -21.96
C PRO A 642 5.37 14.34 -22.89
N LEU A 643 6.61 14.13 -22.47
CA LEU A 643 7.51 13.11 -23.03
C LEU A 643 7.31 11.76 -22.31
N THR A 644 6.34 11.69 -21.40
CA THR A 644 6.09 10.54 -20.55
C THR A 644 4.60 10.31 -20.37
N THR A 645 4.27 9.21 -19.72
CA THR A 645 2.94 8.83 -19.32
C THR A 645 2.56 9.46 -17.97
N TRP A 646 1.36 9.99 -17.88
CA TRP A 646 0.71 10.34 -16.62
C TRP A 646 -0.17 9.18 -16.20
N VAL A 647 0.17 8.56 -15.09
CA VAL A 647 -0.33 7.23 -14.75
C VAL A 647 -1.77 7.24 -14.21
N HIS A 648 -2.23 8.39 -13.71
CA HIS A 648 -3.59 8.53 -13.20
C HIS A 648 -4.47 9.31 -14.17
N GLU A 649 -5.68 8.85 -14.38
CA GLU A 649 -6.67 9.57 -15.17
C GLU A 649 -6.93 10.97 -14.56
N GLY A 650 -7.16 11.96 -15.43
CA GLY A 650 -7.36 13.35 -15.01
C GLY A 650 -6.10 14.09 -14.55
N THR A 651 -4.93 13.43 -14.50
CA THR A 651 -3.67 14.07 -14.14
C THR A 651 -2.93 14.58 -15.36
N GLY A 652 -2.03 15.54 -15.17
CA GLY A 652 -1.27 16.12 -16.27
C GLY A 652 -0.24 17.16 -15.80
N PRO A 653 0.47 17.78 -16.72
CA PRO A 653 1.38 18.87 -16.41
C PRO A 653 0.62 20.10 -15.92
N VAL A 654 1.29 20.93 -15.12
CA VAL A 654 0.71 22.22 -14.69
C VAL A 654 0.39 23.07 -15.93
N PRO A 655 -0.85 23.58 -16.09
CA PRO A 655 -1.24 24.37 -17.24
C PRO A 655 -0.32 25.57 -17.49
N ALA A 656 -0.01 25.83 -18.76
CA ALA A 656 0.97 26.84 -19.16
C ALA A 656 0.65 28.25 -18.64
N ASP A 657 -0.62 28.62 -18.57
CA ASP A 657 -1.08 29.90 -18.06
C ASP A 657 -0.80 30.05 -16.56
N ARG A 658 -1.07 29.02 -15.75
CA ARG A 658 -0.76 29.00 -14.32
C ARG A 658 0.74 29.09 -14.08
N ARG A 659 1.49 28.27 -14.77
CA ARG A 659 2.93 28.21 -14.73
C ARG A 659 3.57 29.56 -15.09
N ASN A 660 3.18 30.14 -16.22
CA ASN A 660 3.70 31.42 -16.65
C ASN A 660 3.32 32.56 -15.68
N ARG A 661 2.14 32.49 -15.08
CA ARG A 661 1.75 33.44 -14.01
C ARG A 661 2.69 33.32 -12.81
N ALA A 662 2.96 32.10 -12.32
CA ALA A 662 3.86 31.88 -11.21
C ALA A 662 5.30 32.37 -11.48
N LEU A 663 5.83 32.15 -12.70
CA LEU A 663 7.16 32.59 -13.11
C LEU A 663 7.28 34.12 -13.31
N GLN A 664 6.17 34.85 -13.33
CA GLN A 664 6.14 36.32 -13.46
C GLN A 664 5.97 37.02 -12.08
N VAL A 665 5.70 36.25 -11.02
CA VAL A 665 5.65 36.79 -9.65
C VAL A 665 7.05 36.71 -9.05
N PHE A 666 7.74 37.84 -8.96
CA PHE A 666 9.06 37.94 -8.36
C PHE A 666 8.94 38.21 -6.86
N LEU A 667 9.72 37.47 -6.09
CA LEU A 667 9.71 37.58 -4.63
C LEU A 667 10.46 38.87 -4.22
N ASP A 668 9.91 39.58 -3.24
CA ASP A 668 10.62 40.63 -2.52
C ASP A 668 11.53 40.03 -1.43
N GLU A 669 12.43 40.84 -0.87
CA GLU A 669 13.36 40.42 0.20
C GLU A 669 12.62 39.97 1.50
N GLU A 670 11.31 40.23 1.62
CA GLU A 670 10.48 39.89 2.77
C GLU A 670 9.61 38.66 2.52
N ALA A 671 9.72 37.99 1.38
CA ALA A 671 8.97 36.78 1.09
C ALA A 671 9.43 35.63 2.02
N PRO A 672 8.50 34.90 2.64
CA PRO A 672 8.81 33.82 3.56
C PRO A 672 9.50 32.63 2.91
#